data_2746671c9bec0671c1c3c721bd6dae47
#
_entry.id   2746671c9bec0671c1c3c721bd6dae47
#
_cell.length_a   1.000
_cell.length_b   1.000
_cell.length_c   1.000
_cell.angle_alpha   90.00
_cell.angle_beta   90.00
_cell.angle_gamma   90.00
#
_symmetry.space_group_name_H-M   'P 1'
#
loop_
_entity.id
_entity.type
_entity.pdbx_description
1 polymer ?
#
loop_
_entity_poly.entity_id
_entity_poly.type
_entity_poly.pdbx_seq_one_letter_code
_entity_poly.pdbx_strand_id
1 'polypeptide(L)'
;MAKAPKEKTKVIVKTSTRMSKKGPLTPDMLRKLDAYWRAANYLAAGQLYLLDNPLLREPLRPEHLKRTLVGHWGTVPGQNFIYTHLNRVITRHELNMIYVSGPGHGGNAVVAQTYLEGTYSEFYPNVSQDEEGMRRLFRQFSFPGGIGSHCAPETPGSINEGGELGYSLAHAFGAVMDNPTLIAACVVGDGEAETGPLATAWHSNKFLNPVTDGAVLPILHLNGYKISSPTLFSRITSEEVEDFFKGCGWTPRFVEGDEPAQMHQKMAAALDWAVREIQRIQQGAREFGETARPRWPMLVFRSPKGWTCPKEVDGAPTEGTFRAHQLPVAVDAAHPEHLEVLERWLRSYRPEELFDAEGAPVPALRAVAPQGERRMGANPHANGGMLLRDLRTPSFTRYAVEVPAPGEAVAEDMAELGKYVRDVLKLNQKARNFRIFAPDEALSNKLTAAFEASDRRWNAELRSTDEGLSADGRIMDSMLSEHMCQGWLEGYLLTGRHGFLNSYEAFIRIVDSMVSQHAKWLKVARQLPWRQDIASMNYVLSSNVWQQDHNGFTHQDPGFLDHVANKKADVVRLYLPPDANCLLSVFDHCIKSRNYVNVMVASKHPRPQWLTMDEAIKHCTHGIGIWQWASNDQGAEPDAVLACCGDTPTLETLAAVTILRRHLPEVRLRVVNVVDLMKLQPHTAHPHGLTDEDYDVIFTRDKPIIFAFHGYPSLVHELTYRRHNKNIHVLGYREEGTITTPFDMRVLNRIDRFNLVIDTVKRLPQLGNRGAFLIQLMKDKLVEQIGRAHV
;
A
#
# COMPACT_ATOMS: atom_id res chain seq x y z
N MET A 1 13.85 9.25 -62.94
CA MET A 1 12.99 10.41 -62.63
C MET A 1 12.18 10.07 -61.38
N ALA A 2 12.64 10.46 -60.19
CA ALA A 2 11.99 10.23 -58.93
C ALA A 2 11.16 11.47 -58.57
N LYS A 3 9.87 11.28 -58.26
CA LYS A 3 8.97 12.35 -57.82
C LYS A 3 9.28 12.74 -56.37
N ALA A 4 9.51 14.02 -56.13
CA ALA A 4 9.61 14.62 -54.81
C ALA A 4 8.31 14.55 -53.98
N PRO A 5 8.37 14.44 -52.66
CA PRO A 5 7.18 14.44 -51.83
C PRO A 5 6.64 15.85 -51.62
N LYS A 6 5.33 15.97 -51.68
CA LYS A 6 4.57 17.22 -51.48
C LYS A 6 4.68 17.66 -50.03
N GLU A 7 5.12 18.87 -49.79
CA GLU A 7 5.03 19.61 -48.51
C GLU A 7 3.56 19.73 -48.06
N LYS A 8 3.27 19.23 -46.86
CA LYS A 8 2.00 19.49 -46.21
C LYS A 8 2.07 20.83 -45.46
N THR A 9 1.32 21.78 -45.95
CA THR A 9 1.14 23.10 -45.37
C THR A 9 0.62 22.99 -43.92
N LYS A 10 1.41 23.49 -42.96
CA LYS A 10 1.01 23.64 -41.58
C LYS A 10 -0.08 24.73 -41.48
N VAL A 11 -1.30 24.34 -41.24
CA VAL A 11 -2.36 25.28 -40.86
C VAL A 11 -2.14 25.62 -39.39
N ILE A 12 -1.55 26.76 -39.11
CA ILE A 12 -1.45 27.34 -37.76
C ILE A 12 -2.81 27.98 -37.50
N VAL A 13 -3.66 27.30 -36.72
CA VAL A 13 -4.85 27.89 -36.14
C VAL A 13 -4.41 28.84 -35.01
N LYS A 14 -4.26 30.10 -35.35
CA LYS A 14 -4.11 31.19 -34.37
C LYS A 14 -5.47 31.41 -33.67
N THR A 15 -5.78 30.68 -32.63
CA THR A 15 -6.81 31.11 -31.66
C THR A 15 -6.19 32.13 -30.71
N SER A 16 -6.17 33.39 -31.10
CA SER A 16 -5.90 34.49 -30.18
C SER A 16 -7.15 34.73 -29.34
N THR A 17 -7.28 34.03 -28.23
CA THR A 17 -8.19 34.46 -27.17
C THR A 17 -7.52 35.63 -26.47
N ARG A 18 -7.93 36.87 -26.81
CA ARG A 18 -7.68 38.05 -25.99
C ARG A 18 -8.14 37.73 -24.56
N MET A 19 -7.18 37.51 -23.66
CA MET A 19 -7.48 37.49 -22.22
C MET A 19 -8.08 38.85 -21.87
N SER A 20 -9.33 38.84 -21.45
CA SER A 20 -9.96 40.02 -20.88
C SER A 20 -9.16 40.45 -19.65
N LYS A 21 -9.04 41.74 -19.37
CA LYS A 21 -8.47 42.28 -18.14
C LYS A 21 -9.23 41.85 -16.87
N LYS A 22 -10.37 41.16 -17.04
CA LYS A 22 -11.16 40.48 -16.00
C LYS A 22 -10.76 39.00 -16.06
N GLY A 23 -10.33 38.42 -14.93
CA GLY A 23 -9.90 37.02 -14.81
C GLY A 23 -10.89 35.96 -15.39
N PRO A 24 -10.58 34.64 -15.34
CA PRO A 24 -11.35 33.60 -16.05
C PRO A 24 -12.76 33.37 -15.47
N LEU A 25 -13.04 33.84 -14.25
CA LEU A 25 -14.35 33.66 -13.60
C LEU A 25 -15.25 34.89 -13.82
N THR A 26 -16.50 34.62 -14.20
CA THR A 26 -17.56 35.66 -14.16
C THR A 26 -17.88 35.98 -12.71
N PRO A 27 -18.49 37.20 -12.45
CA PRO A 27 -18.92 37.57 -11.10
C PRO A 27 -19.88 36.55 -10.45
N ASP A 28 -20.75 35.94 -11.24
CA ASP A 28 -21.67 34.91 -10.77
C ASP A 28 -20.93 33.61 -10.38
N MET A 29 -20.03 33.13 -11.21
CA MET A 29 -19.22 31.93 -10.90
C MET A 29 -18.30 32.17 -9.67
N LEU A 30 -17.74 33.37 -9.57
CA LEU A 30 -16.92 33.75 -8.40
C LEU A 30 -17.75 33.64 -7.10
N ARG A 31 -18.98 34.21 -7.10
CA ARG A 31 -19.87 34.14 -5.92
C ARG A 31 -20.24 32.68 -5.58
N LYS A 32 -20.52 31.86 -6.58
CA LYS A 32 -20.86 30.42 -6.37
C LYS A 32 -19.70 29.63 -5.79
N LEU A 33 -18.49 29.83 -6.30
CA LEU A 33 -17.29 29.16 -5.79
C LEU A 33 -16.94 29.59 -4.37
N ASP A 34 -17.03 30.89 -4.08
CA ASP A 34 -16.82 31.43 -2.74
C ASP A 34 -17.86 30.89 -1.74
N ALA A 35 -19.13 30.85 -2.13
CA ALA A 35 -20.18 30.29 -1.30
C ALA A 35 -19.96 28.78 -1.04
N TYR A 36 -19.56 28.00 -2.07
CA TYR A 36 -19.27 26.59 -1.92
C TYR A 36 -18.07 26.33 -0.99
N TRP A 37 -17.00 27.11 -1.13
CA TRP A 37 -15.83 27.04 -0.26
C TRP A 37 -16.17 27.40 1.19
N ARG A 38 -16.99 28.47 1.42
CA ARG A 38 -17.49 28.81 2.76
C ARG A 38 -18.34 27.70 3.36
N ALA A 39 -19.21 27.08 2.58
CA ALA A 39 -20.01 25.94 3.03
C ALA A 39 -19.15 24.75 3.44
N ALA A 40 -18.14 24.40 2.63
CA ALA A 40 -17.21 23.33 2.96
C ALA A 40 -16.41 23.63 4.25
N ASN A 41 -15.94 24.87 4.42
CA ASN A 41 -15.24 25.28 5.63
C ASN A 41 -16.16 25.27 6.85
N TYR A 42 -17.42 25.73 6.72
CA TYR A 42 -18.42 25.66 7.78
C TYR A 42 -18.67 24.23 8.23
N LEU A 43 -18.94 23.34 7.28
CA LEU A 43 -19.15 21.93 7.58
C LEU A 43 -17.90 21.28 8.21
N ALA A 44 -16.72 21.63 7.74
CA ALA A 44 -15.47 21.09 8.30
C ALA A 44 -15.20 21.60 9.73
N ALA A 45 -15.48 22.89 10.02
CA ALA A 45 -15.39 23.44 11.37
C ALA A 45 -16.45 22.86 12.30
N GLY A 46 -17.70 22.70 11.81
CA GLY A 46 -18.77 22.05 12.56
C GLY A 46 -18.42 20.63 13.00
N GLN A 47 -17.78 19.84 12.13
CA GLN A 47 -17.28 18.50 12.45
C GLN A 47 -16.26 18.49 13.60
N LEU A 48 -15.48 19.56 13.77
CA LEU A 48 -14.51 19.65 14.87
C LEU A 48 -15.18 19.99 16.20
N TYR A 49 -16.17 20.90 16.19
CA TYR A 49 -16.65 21.53 17.41
C TYR A 49 -18.08 21.13 17.81
N LEU A 50 -18.99 21.02 16.84
CA LEU A 50 -20.43 20.99 17.14
C LEU A 50 -20.95 19.58 17.40
N LEU A 51 -21.76 19.46 18.45
CA LEU A 51 -22.58 18.31 18.78
C LEU A 51 -24.05 18.56 18.40
N ASP A 52 -24.50 19.79 18.53
CA ASP A 52 -25.85 20.24 18.23
C ASP A 52 -25.87 21.66 17.67
N ASN A 53 -27.07 22.22 17.35
CA ASN A 53 -27.26 23.54 16.75
C ASN A 53 -26.48 23.74 15.43
N PRO A 54 -26.62 22.79 14.48
CA PRO A 54 -25.77 22.75 13.27
C PRO A 54 -26.00 23.92 12.30
N LEU A 55 -27.07 24.70 12.45
CA LEU A 55 -27.39 25.89 11.64
C LEU A 55 -27.23 27.23 12.41
N LEU A 56 -26.70 27.17 13.64
CA LEU A 56 -26.55 28.33 14.54
C LEU A 56 -27.86 29.16 14.70
N ARG A 57 -29.00 28.47 14.82
CA ARG A 57 -30.33 29.13 14.98
C ARG A 57 -30.45 29.91 16.27
N GLU A 58 -29.69 29.52 17.27
CA GLU A 58 -29.57 30.20 18.56
C GLU A 58 -28.08 30.47 18.89
N PRO A 59 -27.77 31.33 19.84
CA PRO A 59 -26.39 31.53 20.29
C PRO A 59 -25.79 30.22 20.80
N LEU A 60 -24.47 30.06 20.58
CA LEU A 60 -23.79 28.87 21.06
C LEU A 60 -23.81 28.77 22.58
N ARG A 61 -24.00 27.57 23.07
CA ARG A 61 -23.89 27.22 24.48
C ARG A 61 -22.94 26.05 24.65
N PRO A 62 -22.33 25.83 25.82
CA PRO A 62 -21.41 24.70 26.03
C PRO A 62 -21.99 23.34 25.67
N GLU A 63 -23.32 23.13 25.86
CA GLU A 63 -24.03 21.90 25.52
C GLU A 63 -24.08 21.59 24.03
N HIS A 64 -23.89 22.62 23.18
CA HIS A 64 -23.83 22.44 21.73
C HIS A 64 -22.48 21.91 21.26
N LEU A 65 -21.45 21.86 22.13
CA LEU A 65 -20.10 21.46 21.79
C LEU A 65 -19.80 20.02 22.19
N LYS A 66 -18.89 19.40 21.48
CA LYS A 66 -18.29 18.13 21.90
C LYS A 66 -17.49 18.31 23.19
N ARG A 67 -17.57 17.39 24.10
CA ARG A 67 -16.80 17.43 25.37
C ARG A 67 -15.29 17.29 25.15
N THR A 68 -14.91 16.49 24.15
CA THR A 68 -13.52 16.31 23.74
C THR A 68 -13.40 16.75 22.29
N LEU A 69 -12.64 17.80 22.07
CA LEU A 69 -12.39 18.36 20.74
C LEU A 69 -11.14 17.70 20.16
N VAL A 70 -11.28 17.04 19.00
CA VAL A 70 -10.16 16.33 18.32
C VAL A 70 -10.26 16.56 16.82
N GLY A 71 -9.15 16.94 16.21
CA GLY A 71 -9.00 17.08 14.77
C GLY A 71 -8.04 18.21 14.40
N HIS A 72 -8.00 18.54 13.12
CA HIS A 72 -7.06 19.51 12.57
C HIS A 72 -7.79 20.50 11.69
N TRP A 73 -7.32 21.76 11.73
CA TRP A 73 -7.84 22.83 10.89
C TRP A 73 -6.83 23.33 9.84
N GLY A 74 -5.55 23.32 10.17
CA GLY A 74 -4.49 24.04 9.46
C GLY A 74 -4.43 23.87 7.94
N THR A 75 -4.69 22.67 7.44
CA THR A 75 -4.71 22.36 5.99
C THR A 75 -6.11 22.43 5.38
N VAL A 76 -7.16 22.40 6.19
CA VAL A 76 -8.56 22.19 5.77
C VAL A 76 -9.06 23.25 4.80
N PRO A 77 -8.91 24.57 5.06
CA PRO A 77 -9.43 25.59 4.16
C PRO A 77 -8.77 25.56 2.77
N GLY A 78 -7.47 25.26 2.73
CA GLY A 78 -6.74 25.09 1.48
C GLY A 78 -7.18 23.86 0.70
N GLN A 79 -7.38 22.71 1.36
CA GLN A 79 -7.93 21.52 0.72
C GLN A 79 -9.34 21.75 0.19
N ASN A 80 -10.21 22.39 0.97
CA ASN A 80 -11.55 22.78 0.54
C ASN A 80 -11.51 23.72 -0.67
N PHE A 81 -10.56 24.66 -0.70
CA PHE A 81 -10.39 25.58 -1.82
C PHE A 81 -9.98 24.85 -3.09
N ILE A 82 -9.01 23.95 -3.00
CA ILE A 82 -8.56 23.11 -4.11
C ILE A 82 -9.72 22.25 -4.64
N TYR A 83 -10.40 21.51 -3.76
CA TYR A 83 -11.50 20.62 -4.15
C TYR A 83 -12.64 21.38 -4.86
N THR A 84 -13.03 22.54 -4.33
CA THR A 84 -14.04 23.43 -4.93
C THR A 84 -13.68 23.80 -6.38
N HIS A 85 -12.42 24.13 -6.64
CA HIS A 85 -11.96 24.46 -7.99
C HIS A 85 -11.78 23.25 -8.91
N LEU A 86 -11.46 22.07 -8.34
CA LEU A 86 -11.46 20.81 -9.10
C LEU A 86 -12.88 20.46 -9.57
N ASN A 87 -13.90 20.63 -8.73
CA ASN A 87 -15.30 20.47 -9.13
C ASN A 87 -15.65 21.36 -10.36
N ARG A 88 -15.20 22.60 -10.36
CA ARG A 88 -15.41 23.53 -11.49
C ARG A 88 -14.79 23.00 -12.80
N VAL A 89 -13.52 22.54 -12.77
CA VAL A 89 -12.87 22.09 -13.99
C VAL A 89 -13.40 20.72 -14.44
N ILE A 90 -13.80 19.85 -13.52
CA ILE A 90 -14.48 18.59 -13.84
C ILE A 90 -15.76 18.88 -14.62
N THR A 91 -16.63 19.77 -14.09
CA THR A 91 -17.89 20.15 -14.74
C THR A 91 -17.65 20.80 -16.10
N ARG A 92 -16.66 21.71 -16.18
CA ARG A 92 -16.38 22.48 -17.39
C ARG A 92 -15.82 21.64 -18.54
N HIS A 93 -14.96 20.67 -18.24
CA HIS A 93 -14.20 19.87 -19.20
C HIS A 93 -14.63 18.41 -19.23
N GLU A 94 -15.67 18.06 -18.48
CA GLU A 94 -16.21 16.70 -18.37
C GLU A 94 -15.16 15.65 -17.96
N LEU A 95 -14.28 16.01 -17.02
CA LEU A 95 -13.14 15.18 -16.63
C LEU A 95 -13.55 13.97 -15.79
N ASN A 96 -12.76 12.90 -15.92
CA ASN A 96 -12.76 11.77 -15.01
C ASN A 96 -11.62 11.98 -14.00
N MET A 97 -11.96 12.32 -12.75
CA MET A 97 -10.96 12.74 -11.77
C MET A 97 -11.24 12.12 -10.40
N ILE A 98 -10.15 11.77 -9.69
CA ILE A 98 -10.18 11.41 -8.27
C ILE A 98 -9.33 12.41 -7.47
N TYR A 99 -9.63 12.52 -6.18
CA TYR A 99 -8.93 13.37 -5.24
C TYR A 99 -8.09 12.53 -4.29
N VAL A 100 -6.79 12.81 -4.18
CA VAL A 100 -5.88 12.16 -3.24
C VAL A 100 -5.40 13.20 -2.24
N SER A 101 -5.76 13.01 -0.98
CA SER A 101 -5.33 13.90 0.11
C SER A 101 -4.06 13.35 0.76
N GLY A 102 -2.93 14.01 0.53
CA GLY A 102 -1.67 13.71 1.22
C GLY A 102 -1.70 14.14 2.70
N PRO A 103 -2.06 15.42 3.02
CA PRO A 103 -2.24 15.81 4.40
C PRO A 103 -3.56 15.27 4.96
N GLY A 104 -3.63 13.94 5.13
CA GLY A 104 -4.85 13.22 5.49
C GLY A 104 -5.43 13.58 6.85
N HIS A 105 -4.65 14.24 7.73
CA HIS A 105 -5.18 14.83 8.97
C HIS A 105 -6.24 15.94 8.71
N GLY A 106 -6.39 16.43 7.48
CA GLY A 106 -7.51 17.24 7.03
C GLY A 106 -8.74 16.44 6.58
N GLY A 107 -8.98 15.26 7.13
CA GLY A 107 -10.09 14.36 6.75
C GLY A 107 -11.48 15.02 6.77
N ASN A 108 -11.71 15.95 7.70
CA ASN A 108 -12.95 16.73 7.77
C ASN A 108 -13.21 17.57 6.51
N ALA A 109 -12.17 17.98 5.78
CA ALA A 109 -12.34 18.65 4.49
C ALA A 109 -12.95 17.69 3.46
N VAL A 110 -12.40 16.48 3.33
CA VAL A 110 -12.88 15.49 2.36
C VAL A 110 -14.30 15.05 2.68
N VAL A 111 -14.62 14.85 3.98
CA VAL A 111 -15.98 14.54 4.45
C VAL A 111 -16.95 15.67 4.11
N ALA A 112 -16.58 16.94 4.37
CA ALA A 112 -17.40 18.08 4.04
C ALA A 112 -17.68 18.20 2.53
N GLN A 113 -16.67 17.97 1.69
CA GLN A 113 -16.79 18.02 0.24
C GLN A 113 -17.70 16.91 -0.30
N THR A 114 -17.49 15.67 0.15
CA THR A 114 -18.32 14.53 -0.28
C THR A 114 -19.76 14.65 0.22
N TYR A 115 -20.00 15.29 1.36
CA TYR A 115 -21.34 15.65 1.83
C TYR A 115 -21.98 16.70 0.91
N LEU A 116 -21.28 17.79 0.59
CA LEU A 116 -21.81 18.86 -0.28
C LEU A 116 -22.14 18.38 -1.69
N GLU A 117 -21.34 17.49 -2.27
CA GLU A 117 -21.62 16.89 -3.58
C GLU A 117 -22.73 15.82 -3.56
N GLY A 118 -23.22 15.47 -2.36
CA GLY A 118 -24.28 14.48 -2.15
C GLY A 118 -23.82 13.04 -2.03
N THR A 119 -22.60 12.73 -2.39
CA THR A 119 -22.07 11.34 -2.36
C THR A 119 -22.10 10.73 -0.96
N TYR A 120 -21.74 11.51 0.06
CA TYR A 120 -21.74 11.00 1.44
C TYR A 120 -23.11 10.49 1.87
N SER A 121 -24.16 11.24 1.57
CA SER A 121 -25.54 10.88 1.91
C SER A 121 -26.10 9.71 1.09
N GLU A 122 -25.55 9.47 -0.11
CA GLU A 122 -25.91 8.28 -0.90
C GLU A 122 -25.39 6.98 -0.27
N PHE A 123 -24.17 6.99 0.29
CA PHE A 123 -23.58 5.84 0.98
C PHE A 123 -24.05 5.71 2.43
N TYR A 124 -24.39 6.85 3.06
CA TYR A 124 -24.86 6.92 4.45
C TYR A 124 -26.20 7.67 4.51
N PRO A 125 -27.35 7.03 4.15
CA PRO A 125 -28.66 7.69 4.07
C PRO A 125 -29.13 8.32 5.38
N ASN A 126 -28.62 7.85 6.53
CA ASN A 126 -28.87 8.45 7.83
C ASN A 126 -28.14 9.79 8.07
N VAL A 127 -27.19 10.16 7.19
CA VAL A 127 -26.50 11.45 7.17
C VAL A 127 -27.02 12.23 5.94
N SER A 128 -28.32 12.52 5.97
CA SER A 128 -29.03 13.22 4.87
C SER A 128 -28.60 14.67 4.74
N GLN A 129 -28.88 15.29 3.58
CA GLN A 129 -28.63 16.72 3.36
C GLN A 129 -29.78 17.56 3.93
N ASP A 130 -29.91 17.54 5.27
CA ASP A 130 -30.88 18.32 6.06
C ASP A 130 -30.26 18.62 7.45
N GLU A 131 -31.00 19.32 8.31
CA GLU A 131 -30.50 19.74 9.64
C GLU A 131 -30.11 18.52 10.52
N GLU A 132 -30.91 17.45 10.50
CA GLU A 132 -30.64 16.24 11.28
C GLU A 132 -29.43 15.48 10.74
N GLY A 133 -29.34 15.33 9.41
CA GLY A 133 -28.17 14.72 8.76
C GLY A 133 -26.89 15.52 9.02
N MET A 134 -26.97 16.85 9.00
CA MET A 134 -25.83 17.74 9.32
C MET A 134 -25.42 17.57 10.80
N ARG A 135 -26.39 17.47 11.72
CA ARG A 135 -26.10 17.17 13.13
C ARG A 135 -25.35 15.84 13.29
N ARG A 136 -25.78 14.81 12.59
CA ARG A 136 -25.11 13.50 12.57
C ARG A 136 -23.72 13.55 11.95
N LEU A 137 -23.56 14.28 10.84
CA LEU A 137 -22.26 14.54 10.21
C LEU A 137 -21.26 15.16 11.18
N PHE A 138 -21.69 16.17 11.94
CA PHE A 138 -20.84 16.83 12.91
C PHE A 138 -20.51 15.90 14.07
N ARG A 139 -21.52 15.25 14.62
CA ARG A 139 -21.39 14.38 15.79
C ARG A 139 -20.43 13.21 15.55
N GLN A 140 -20.51 12.53 14.40
CA GLN A 140 -19.75 11.30 14.15
C GLN A 140 -18.23 11.51 13.99
N PHE A 141 -17.79 12.72 13.62
CA PHE A 141 -16.38 12.98 13.35
C PHE A 141 -15.56 12.98 14.64
N SER A 142 -14.50 12.17 14.70
CA SER A 142 -13.67 11.96 15.90
C SER A 142 -14.46 11.69 17.18
N PHE A 143 -15.53 10.91 17.06
CA PHE A 143 -16.43 10.59 18.16
C PHE A 143 -16.58 9.06 18.30
N PRO A 144 -16.75 8.52 19.52
CA PRO A 144 -16.93 7.08 19.72
C PRO A 144 -18.07 6.50 18.87
N GLY A 145 -17.77 5.45 18.08
CA GLY A 145 -18.71 4.83 17.15
C GLY A 145 -18.93 5.58 15.83
N GLY A 146 -18.20 6.67 15.61
CA GLY A 146 -18.18 7.42 14.35
C GLY A 146 -16.94 7.13 13.50
N ILE A 147 -16.49 8.15 12.78
CA ILE A 147 -15.32 8.08 11.89
C ILE A 147 -14.09 8.76 12.52
N GLY A 148 -12.89 8.36 12.09
CA GLY A 148 -11.63 8.96 12.54
C GLY A 148 -11.42 10.38 12.00
N SER A 149 -10.42 11.08 12.56
CA SER A 149 -10.07 12.46 12.16
C SER A 149 -9.28 12.56 10.86
N HIS A 150 -8.79 11.45 10.32
CA HIS A 150 -7.98 11.38 9.11
C HIS A 150 -8.79 10.82 7.93
N CYS A 151 -8.27 11.01 6.72
CA CYS A 151 -8.82 10.32 5.56
C CYS A 151 -8.77 8.81 5.78
N ALA A 152 -9.87 8.13 5.47
CA ALA A 152 -10.05 6.72 5.79
C ALA A 152 -10.98 6.05 4.78
N PRO A 153 -11.06 4.71 4.76
CA PRO A 153 -11.96 3.97 3.86
C PRO A 153 -13.43 4.36 3.98
N GLU A 154 -13.87 4.82 5.15
CA GLU A 154 -15.25 5.26 5.42
C GLU A 154 -15.63 6.51 4.63
N THR A 155 -14.66 7.30 4.16
CA THR A 155 -14.94 8.48 3.37
C THR A 155 -15.01 8.12 1.89
N PRO A 156 -16.19 8.26 1.22
CA PRO A 156 -16.30 8.02 -0.21
C PRO A 156 -15.28 8.82 -1.02
N GLY A 157 -14.72 8.22 -2.06
CA GLY A 157 -13.69 8.86 -2.89
C GLY A 157 -12.26 8.79 -2.37
N SER A 158 -12.04 8.38 -1.14
CA SER A 158 -10.69 8.24 -0.59
C SER A 158 -10.03 6.93 -1.01
N ILE A 159 -8.80 7.00 -1.48
CA ILE A 159 -7.90 5.85 -1.76
C ILE A 159 -6.57 5.96 -0.99
N ASN A 160 -6.40 7.01 -0.19
CA ASN A 160 -5.19 7.23 0.60
C ASN A 160 -5.55 7.49 2.05
N GLU A 161 -4.89 6.79 2.95
CA GLU A 161 -5.10 6.90 4.39
C GLU A 161 -4.19 8.00 4.91
N GLY A 162 -3.92 8.93 4.96
CA GLY A 162 -3.00 10.01 5.29
C GLY A 162 -2.64 10.16 6.77
N GLY A 163 -2.70 9.10 7.55
CA GLY A 163 -2.23 9.10 8.94
C GLY A 163 -0.71 9.17 8.99
N GLU A 164 -0.05 8.35 8.23
CA GLU A 164 1.38 8.43 7.97
C GLU A 164 1.62 9.14 6.64
N LEU A 165 2.51 10.11 6.62
CA LEU A 165 2.72 10.98 5.47
C LEU A 165 3.82 10.43 4.53
N GLY A 166 3.69 10.74 3.23
CA GLY A 166 4.73 10.49 2.23
C GLY A 166 4.34 9.56 1.09
N TYR A 167 3.14 8.97 1.10
CA TYR A 167 2.76 7.95 0.12
C TYR A 167 1.71 8.41 -0.90
N SER A 168 1.09 9.57 -0.68
CA SER A 168 -0.01 10.07 -1.51
C SER A 168 0.33 10.17 -2.99
N LEU A 169 1.51 10.70 -3.31
CA LEU A 169 1.92 10.89 -4.70
C LEU A 169 2.23 9.56 -5.39
N ALA A 170 2.84 8.60 -4.70
CA ALA A 170 3.06 7.26 -5.23
C ALA A 170 1.71 6.53 -5.50
N HIS A 171 0.74 6.62 -4.58
CA HIS A 171 -0.61 6.10 -4.78
C HIS A 171 -1.30 6.75 -5.99
N ALA A 172 -1.19 8.08 -6.14
CA ALA A 172 -1.75 8.79 -7.29
C ALA A 172 -1.18 8.29 -8.62
N PHE A 173 0.14 8.04 -8.69
CA PHE A 173 0.77 7.47 -9.88
C PHE A 173 0.30 6.04 -10.15
N GLY A 174 0.24 5.18 -9.13
CA GLY A 174 -0.31 3.84 -9.25
C GLY A 174 -1.75 3.83 -9.77
N ALA A 175 -2.58 4.75 -9.27
CA ALA A 175 -3.98 4.87 -9.64
C ALA A 175 -4.19 5.20 -11.13
N VAL A 176 -3.33 6.01 -11.73
CA VAL A 176 -3.48 6.41 -13.14
C VAL A 176 -2.84 5.45 -14.13
N MET A 177 -2.00 4.51 -13.67
CA MET A 177 -1.42 3.48 -14.55
C MET A 177 -2.53 2.63 -15.18
N ASP A 178 -2.49 2.50 -16.52
CA ASP A 178 -3.50 1.78 -17.32
C ASP A 178 -4.95 2.32 -17.18
N ASN A 179 -5.13 3.54 -16.67
CA ASN A 179 -6.40 4.26 -16.60
C ASN A 179 -6.32 5.55 -17.46
N PRO A 180 -6.33 5.45 -18.80
CA PRO A 180 -5.93 6.54 -19.71
C PRO A 180 -6.80 7.79 -19.64
N THR A 181 -8.02 7.70 -19.13
CA THR A 181 -8.93 8.86 -18.97
C THR A 181 -8.88 9.48 -17.58
N LEU A 182 -8.23 8.80 -16.61
CA LEU A 182 -8.23 9.24 -15.23
C LEU A 182 -7.20 10.34 -14.99
N ILE A 183 -7.61 11.36 -14.25
CA ILE A 183 -6.69 12.35 -13.65
C ILE A 183 -6.74 12.15 -12.13
N ALA A 184 -5.61 11.89 -11.51
CA ALA A 184 -5.48 11.91 -10.05
C ALA A 184 -4.97 13.27 -9.60
N ALA A 185 -5.85 14.10 -9.03
CA ALA A 185 -5.45 15.34 -8.38
C ALA A 185 -4.92 15.00 -6.98
N CYS A 186 -3.61 15.13 -6.80
CA CYS A 186 -2.92 14.77 -5.55
C CYS A 186 -2.49 16.04 -4.82
N VAL A 187 -3.13 16.32 -3.68
CA VAL A 187 -2.67 17.38 -2.78
C VAL A 187 -1.55 16.83 -1.92
N VAL A 188 -0.39 17.44 -2.02
CA VAL A 188 0.78 17.14 -1.21
C VAL A 188 0.96 18.24 -0.17
N GLY A 189 1.00 17.89 1.10
CA GLY A 189 1.34 18.85 2.16
C GLY A 189 2.82 19.23 2.12
N ASP A 190 3.14 20.47 2.45
CA ASP A 190 4.52 20.95 2.47
C ASP A 190 5.40 20.23 3.51
N GLY A 191 4.82 19.82 4.63
CA GLY A 191 5.50 18.94 5.60
C GLY A 191 5.64 17.50 5.10
N GLU A 192 4.64 16.98 4.38
CA GLU A 192 4.71 15.67 3.73
C GLU A 192 5.81 15.63 2.66
N ALA A 193 6.01 16.73 1.94
CA ALA A 193 7.04 16.85 0.91
C ALA A 193 8.48 16.70 1.43
N GLU A 194 8.68 16.77 2.75
CA GLU A 194 9.99 16.54 3.41
C GLU A 194 10.28 15.05 3.66
N THR A 195 9.28 14.16 3.53
CA THR A 195 9.48 12.73 3.76
C THR A 195 10.28 12.09 2.64
N GLY A 196 11.12 11.09 2.98
CA GLY A 196 11.94 10.37 2.00
C GLY A 196 11.11 9.74 0.86
N PRO A 197 10.00 9.02 1.15
CA PRO A 197 9.15 8.45 0.12
C PRO A 197 8.58 9.50 -0.84
N LEU A 198 8.10 10.64 -0.35
CA LEU A 198 7.52 11.67 -1.21
C LEU A 198 8.60 12.39 -2.02
N ALA A 199 9.77 12.66 -1.44
CA ALA A 199 10.89 13.25 -2.16
C ALA A 199 11.29 12.40 -3.39
N THR A 200 11.24 11.09 -3.26
CA THR A 200 11.47 10.14 -4.36
C THR A 200 10.29 10.10 -5.34
N ALA A 201 9.06 10.23 -4.86
CA ALA A 201 7.85 10.13 -5.68
C ALA A 201 7.74 11.20 -6.78
N TRP A 202 8.39 12.36 -6.63
CA TRP A 202 8.45 13.40 -7.68
C TRP A 202 9.05 12.89 -9.01
N HIS A 203 9.82 11.79 -8.95
CA HIS A 203 10.42 11.17 -10.14
C HIS A 203 9.50 10.18 -10.86
N SER A 204 8.35 9.83 -10.30
CA SER A 204 7.40 8.86 -10.87
C SER A 204 6.87 9.26 -12.25
N ASN A 205 6.94 10.54 -12.63
CA ASN A 205 6.58 11.03 -13.96
C ASN A 205 7.44 10.44 -15.10
N LYS A 206 8.60 9.82 -14.81
CA LYS A 206 9.45 9.12 -15.78
C LYS A 206 8.94 7.71 -16.12
N PHE A 207 7.91 7.25 -15.39
CA PHE A 207 7.31 5.92 -15.56
C PHE A 207 5.85 6.00 -16.06
N LEU A 208 5.38 7.20 -16.40
CA LEU A 208 4.02 7.44 -16.88
C LEU A 208 3.99 7.57 -18.40
N ASN A 209 3.26 6.69 -19.10
CA ASN A 209 3.09 6.75 -20.54
C ASN A 209 1.79 7.51 -20.90
N PRO A 210 1.87 8.68 -21.52
CA PRO A 210 0.69 9.47 -21.85
C PRO A 210 -0.26 8.80 -22.85
N VAL A 211 0.19 7.75 -23.56
CA VAL A 211 -0.66 6.98 -24.47
C VAL A 211 -1.61 6.08 -23.71
N THR A 212 -1.11 5.35 -22.72
CA THR A 212 -1.83 4.24 -22.07
C THR A 212 -2.25 4.53 -20.64
N ASP A 213 -1.66 5.55 -20.04
CA ASP A 213 -1.94 5.92 -18.65
C ASP A 213 -2.72 7.24 -18.59
N GLY A 214 -3.30 7.52 -17.44
CA GLY A 214 -3.93 8.80 -17.14
C GLY A 214 -2.89 9.88 -16.85
N ALA A 215 -3.25 10.83 -16.00
CA ALA A 215 -2.35 11.90 -15.57
C ALA A 215 -2.42 12.12 -14.05
N VAL A 216 -1.30 12.48 -13.44
CA VAL A 216 -1.26 12.98 -12.08
C VAL A 216 -1.12 14.50 -12.14
N LEU A 217 -1.97 15.20 -11.38
CA LEU A 217 -1.87 16.64 -11.16
C LEU A 217 -1.46 16.88 -9.70
N PRO A 218 -0.17 17.00 -9.39
CA PRO A 218 0.27 17.34 -8.05
C PRO A 218 -0.06 18.80 -7.72
N ILE A 219 -0.54 19.04 -6.51
CA ILE A 219 -0.78 20.36 -5.97
C ILE A 219 -0.07 20.43 -4.61
N LEU A 220 1.11 21.06 -4.59
CA LEU A 220 1.83 21.31 -3.34
C LEU A 220 1.08 22.39 -2.56
N HIS A 221 0.46 22.01 -1.43
CA HIS A 221 -0.17 22.95 -0.51
C HIS A 221 0.86 23.48 0.48
N LEU A 222 1.41 24.63 0.16
CA LEU A 222 2.46 25.30 0.91
C LEU A 222 1.83 26.29 1.91
N ASN A 223 1.50 25.80 3.11
CA ASN A 223 0.92 26.63 4.18
C ASN A 223 1.96 27.10 5.22
N GLY A 224 3.18 26.61 5.13
CA GLY A 224 4.35 27.16 5.82
C GLY A 224 4.73 26.51 7.14
N TYR A 225 3.87 25.66 7.74
CA TYR A 225 4.14 25.07 9.04
C TYR A 225 3.71 23.60 9.13
N LYS A 226 4.48 22.83 9.88
CA LYS A 226 4.13 21.48 10.40
C LYS A 226 3.32 21.63 11.70
N ILE A 227 3.46 20.72 12.64
CA ILE A 227 2.77 20.79 13.94
C ILE A 227 3.23 22.00 14.75
N SER A 228 4.54 22.25 14.78
CA SER A 228 5.13 23.37 15.54
C SER A 228 6.26 24.09 14.80
N SER A 229 6.88 23.46 13.81
CA SER A 229 8.04 23.98 13.08
C SER A 229 7.65 24.44 11.67
N PRO A 230 8.38 25.41 11.09
CA PRO A 230 8.21 25.78 9.68
C PRO A 230 8.60 24.62 8.76
N THR A 231 8.10 24.64 7.53
CA THR A 231 8.47 23.69 6.49
C THR A 231 9.66 24.20 5.67
N LEU A 232 10.45 23.28 5.08
CA LEU A 232 11.62 23.64 4.28
C LEU A 232 11.23 24.51 3.08
N PHE A 233 10.23 24.09 2.30
CA PHE A 233 9.78 24.85 1.12
C PHE A 233 9.21 26.24 1.44
N SER A 234 8.82 26.49 2.68
CA SER A 234 8.36 27.82 3.11
C SER A 234 9.50 28.77 3.49
N ARG A 235 10.73 28.30 3.55
CA ARG A 235 11.93 29.07 3.99
C ARG A 235 13.00 29.20 2.92
N ILE A 236 12.71 28.73 1.71
CA ILE A 236 13.53 28.96 0.51
C ILE A 236 12.79 29.88 -0.46
N THR A 237 13.49 30.44 -1.45
CA THR A 237 12.90 31.36 -2.42
C THR A 237 11.94 30.63 -3.38
N SER A 238 11.03 31.40 -4.01
CA SER A 238 10.14 30.82 -5.04
C SER A 238 10.92 30.30 -6.24
N GLU A 239 12.06 30.91 -6.60
CA GLU A 239 12.96 30.44 -7.65
C GLU A 239 13.57 29.07 -7.31
N GLU A 240 14.04 28.88 -6.07
CA GLU A 240 14.59 27.58 -5.63
C GLU A 240 13.50 26.48 -5.67
N VAL A 241 12.28 26.79 -5.23
CA VAL A 241 11.14 25.85 -5.33
C VAL A 241 10.83 25.52 -6.79
N GLU A 242 10.81 26.52 -7.66
CA GLU A 242 10.56 26.34 -9.09
C GLU A 242 11.64 25.48 -9.76
N ASP A 243 12.91 25.74 -9.47
CA ASP A 243 14.04 25.00 -10.03
C ASP A 243 14.09 23.56 -9.54
N PHE A 244 13.76 23.32 -8.27
CA PHE A 244 13.63 21.97 -7.72
C PHE A 244 12.61 21.14 -8.53
N PHE A 245 11.40 21.68 -8.75
CA PHE A 245 10.36 20.93 -9.47
C PHE A 245 10.67 20.82 -10.98
N LYS A 246 11.27 21.83 -11.57
CA LYS A 246 11.78 21.73 -12.97
C LYS A 246 12.84 20.64 -13.09
N GLY A 247 13.76 20.53 -12.13
CA GLY A 247 14.76 19.46 -12.06
C GLY A 247 14.13 18.07 -11.95
N CYS A 248 13.04 17.95 -11.21
CA CYS A 248 12.24 16.72 -11.13
C CYS A 248 11.43 16.42 -12.40
N GLY A 249 11.39 17.32 -13.40
CA GLY A 249 10.70 17.13 -14.67
C GLY A 249 9.24 17.62 -14.68
N TRP A 250 8.90 18.55 -13.82
CA TRP A 250 7.60 19.21 -13.75
C TRP A 250 7.62 20.60 -14.40
N THR A 251 6.42 21.13 -14.66
CA THR A 251 6.20 22.53 -15.00
C THR A 251 5.36 23.16 -13.87
N PRO A 252 5.99 23.75 -12.85
CA PRO A 252 5.27 24.33 -11.72
C PRO A 252 4.59 25.66 -12.08
N ARG A 253 3.41 25.88 -11.50
CA ARG A 253 2.71 27.16 -11.56
C ARG A 253 2.25 27.58 -10.17
N PHE A 254 2.59 28.81 -9.78
CA PHE A 254 2.29 29.32 -8.44
C PHE A 254 0.92 29.98 -8.41
N VAL A 255 0.20 29.73 -7.30
CA VAL A 255 -1.06 30.37 -6.90
C VAL A 255 -0.88 30.82 -5.46
N GLU A 256 -0.68 32.11 -5.25
CA GLU A 256 -0.22 32.65 -3.96
C GLU A 256 -1.08 33.83 -3.52
N GLY A 257 -1.37 33.91 -2.21
CA GLY A 257 -2.09 35.00 -1.56
C GLY A 257 -3.01 34.57 -0.44
N ASP A 258 -3.82 35.51 0.04
CA ASP A 258 -4.74 35.34 1.15
C ASP A 258 -6.12 36.03 0.91
N GLU A 259 -6.24 36.84 -0.13
CA GLU A 259 -7.49 37.51 -0.46
C GLU A 259 -8.37 36.59 -1.33
N PRO A 260 -9.55 36.14 -0.84
CA PRO A 260 -10.33 35.08 -1.47
C PRO A 260 -10.70 35.34 -2.93
N ALA A 261 -11.22 36.55 -3.26
CA ALA A 261 -11.68 36.86 -4.61
C ALA A 261 -10.55 36.81 -5.65
N GLN A 262 -9.34 37.29 -5.29
CA GLN A 262 -8.15 37.17 -6.16
C GLN A 262 -7.65 35.75 -6.27
N MET A 263 -7.65 34.99 -5.15
CA MET A 263 -7.21 33.62 -5.13
C MET A 263 -8.10 32.73 -5.98
N HIS A 264 -9.43 32.91 -5.96
CA HIS A 264 -10.35 32.22 -6.86
C HIS A 264 -10.00 32.46 -8.34
N GLN A 265 -9.70 33.70 -8.73
CA GLN A 265 -9.32 34.03 -10.11
C GLN A 265 -7.98 33.35 -10.49
N LYS A 266 -6.96 33.43 -9.60
CA LYS A 266 -5.64 32.83 -9.82
C LYS A 266 -5.75 31.29 -9.94
N MET A 267 -6.46 30.63 -9.02
CA MET A 267 -6.63 29.17 -9.02
C MET A 267 -7.40 28.70 -10.27
N ALA A 268 -8.46 29.43 -10.64
CA ALA A 268 -9.19 29.10 -11.86
C ALA A 268 -8.30 29.18 -13.10
N ALA A 269 -7.48 30.25 -13.22
CA ALA A 269 -6.52 30.39 -14.33
C ALA A 269 -5.47 29.29 -14.36
N ALA A 270 -4.95 28.88 -13.17
CA ALA A 270 -3.92 27.88 -13.05
C ALA A 270 -4.44 26.48 -13.39
N LEU A 271 -5.62 26.11 -12.89
CA LEU A 271 -6.24 24.81 -13.19
C LEU A 271 -6.69 24.69 -14.66
N ASP A 272 -7.26 25.77 -15.23
CA ASP A 272 -7.61 25.79 -16.66
C ASP A 272 -6.36 25.60 -17.54
N TRP A 273 -5.22 26.16 -17.14
CA TRP A 273 -3.95 25.90 -17.80
C TRP A 273 -3.47 24.46 -17.62
N ALA A 274 -3.47 23.96 -16.38
CA ALA A 274 -3.00 22.60 -16.09
C ALA A 274 -3.80 21.52 -16.87
N VAL A 275 -5.13 21.65 -16.91
CA VAL A 275 -6.01 20.75 -17.67
C VAL A 275 -5.67 20.80 -19.17
N ARG A 276 -5.51 22.02 -19.74
CA ARG A 276 -5.13 22.15 -21.15
C ARG A 276 -3.77 21.52 -21.45
N GLU A 277 -2.78 21.67 -20.56
CA GLU A 277 -1.46 21.05 -20.74
C GLU A 277 -1.53 19.52 -20.64
N ILE A 278 -2.30 18.96 -19.69
CA ILE A 278 -2.53 17.51 -19.62
C ILE A 278 -3.16 17.02 -20.94
N GLN A 279 -4.23 17.68 -21.40
CA GLN A 279 -4.91 17.32 -22.64
C GLN A 279 -3.98 17.42 -23.86
N ARG A 280 -3.17 18.49 -23.94
CA ARG A 280 -2.18 18.66 -25.01
C ARG A 280 -1.15 17.54 -25.03
N ILE A 281 -0.60 17.17 -23.86
CA ILE A 281 0.36 16.06 -23.73
C ILE A 281 -0.24 14.75 -24.18
N GLN A 282 -1.46 14.45 -23.69
CA GLN A 282 -2.15 13.21 -24.02
C GLN A 282 -2.54 13.16 -25.51
N GLN A 283 -3.03 14.25 -26.07
CA GLN A 283 -3.37 14.33 -27.49
C GLN A 283 -2.09 14.23 -28.36
N GLY A 284 -1.03 14.92 -28.00
CA GLY A 284 0.27 14.83 -28.69
C GLY A 284 0.76 13.38 -28.80
N ALA A 285 0.71 12.65 -27.69
CA ALA A 285 1.13 11.26 -27.66
C ALA A 285 0.18 10.31 -28.41
N ARG A 286 -1.14 10.45 -28.22
CA ARG A 286 -2.16 9.51 -28.75
C ARG A 286 -2.53 9.73 -30.20
N GLU A 287 -2.63 10.98 -30.64
CA GLU A 287 -3.09 11.31 -31.99
C GLU A 287 -1.92 11.65 -32.93
N PHE A 288 -0.85 12.28 -32.40
CA PHE A 288 0.27 12.73 -33.20
C PHE A 288 1.54 11.89 -33.03
N GLY A 289 1.51 10.89 -32.14
CA GLY A 289 2.64 9.98 -31.92
C GLY A 289 3.89 10.66 -31.33
N GLU A 290 3.72 11.72 -30.55
CA GLU A 290 4.84 12.36 -29.85
C GLU A 290 5.47 11.40 -28.85
N THR A 291 6.78 11.14 -28.99
CA THR A 291 7.53 10.20 -28.14
C THR A 291 8.42 10.90 -27.10
N ALA A 292 8.59 12.21 -27.23
CA ALA A 292 9.38 12.98 -26.29
C ALA A 292 8.77 12.93 -24.89
N ARG A 293 9.60 12.72 -23.87
CA ARG A 293 9.13 12.75 -22.47
C ARG A 293 8.46 14.09 -22.15
N PRO A 294 7.19 14.10 -21.74
CA PRO A 294 6.51 15.34 -21.41
C PRO A 294 7.00 15.91 -20.07
N ARG A 295 6.92 17.23 -19.94
CA ARG A 295 6.94 17.92 -18.65
C ARG A 295 5.52 18.15 -18.20
N TRP A 296 5.05 17.39 -17.22
CA TRP A 296 3.69 17.47 -16.73
C TRP A 296 3.48 18.75 -15.90
N PRO A 297 2.28 19.34 -15.92
CA PRO A 297 1.94 20.48 -15.08
C PRO A 297 1.84 20.08 -13.61
N MET A 298 2.18 21.00 -12.72
CA MET A 298 1.87 20.92 -11.29
C MET A 298 1.55 22.32 -10.75
N LEU A 299 0.91 22.39 -9.59
CA LEU A 299 0.63 23.66 -8.92
C LEU A 299 1.39 23.74 -7.59
N VAL A 300 1.86 24.94 -7.28
CA VAL A 300 2.33 25.34 -5.95
C VAL A 300 1.30 26.32 -5.39
N PHE A 301 0.48 25.82 -4.47
CA PHE A 301 -0.58 26.60 -3.85
C PHE A 301 -0.15 27.12 -2.48
N ARG A 302 0.14 28.40 -2.39
CA ARG A 302 0.58 29.06 -1.15
C ARG A 302 -0.55 29.87 -0.55
N SER A 303 -1.01 29.44 0.63
CA SER A 303 -2.07 30.07 1.40
C SER A 303 -1.70 30.09 2.89
N PRO A 304 -2.31 30.98 3.72
CA PRO A 304 -2.09 30.93 5.16
C PRO A 304 -2.51 29.59 5.77
N LYS A 305 -1.73 29.07 6.71
CA LYS A 305 -2.14 27.91 7.50
C LYS A 305 -3.39 28.25 8.31
N GLY A 306 -4.41 27.38 8.24
CA GLY A 306 -5.68 27.64 8.91
C GLY A 306 -6.49 28.81 8.34
N TRP A 307 -6.27 29.16 7.08
CA TRP A 307 -6.95 30.26 6.37
C TRP A 307 -8.44 30.34 6.73
N THR A 308 -8.95 31.57 7.01
CA THR A 308 -10.31 31.86 7.47
C THR A 308 -10.62 31.54 8.95
N CYS A 309 -9.69 31.02 9.74
CA CYS A 309 -9.87 30.96 11.19
C CYS A 309 -9.62 32.37 11.82
N PRO A 310 -9.87 32.57 13.14
CA PRO A 310 -9.53 33.81 13.82
C PRO A 310 -8.06 34.20 13.58
N LYS A 311 -7.83 35.43 13.22
CA LYS A 311 -6.49 35.99 13.00
C LYS A 311 -5.62 35.88 14.25
N GLU A 312 -6.26 36.07 15.41
CA GLU A 312 -5.64 36.10 16.72
C GLU A 312 -6.57 35.47 17.78
N VAL A 313 -6.01 34.75 18.73
CA VAL A 313 -6.69 34.24 19.94
C VAL A 313 -5.78 34.55 21.12
N ASP A 314 -6.31 35.14 22.17
CA ASP A 314 -5.58 35.55 23.42
C ASP A 314 -4.34 36.41 23.15
N GLY A 315 -4.42 37.34 22.21
CA GLY A 315 -3.31 38.22 21.84
C GLY A 315 -2.17 37.52 21.07
N ALA A 316 -2.38 36.26 20.65
CA ALA A 316 -1.39 35.50 19.86
C ALA A 316 -1.87 35.26 18.42
N PRO A 317 -1.05 35.56 17.39
CA PRO A 317 -1.37 35.23 16.01
C PRO A 317 -1.70 33.75 15.83
N THR A 318 -2.85 33.44 15.22
CA THR A 318 -3.34 32.08 15.01
C THR A 318 -3.32 31.71 13.52
N GLU A 319 -4.10 32.41 12.68
CA GLU A 319 -4.05 32.20 11.23
C GLU A 319 -2.64 32.45 10.69
N GLY A 320 -2.18 31.63 9.77
CA GLY A 320 -0.85 31.74 9.16
C GLY A 320 0.30 31.23 10.05
N THR A 321 -0.01 30.67 11.22
CA THR A 321 0.99 30.14 12.15
C THR A 321 0.74 28.66 12.49
N PHE A 322 1.69 28.05 13.18
CA PHE A 322 1.55 26.67 13.67
C PHE A 322 0.36 26.49 14.64
N ARG A 323 -0.12 27.57 15.32
CA ARG A 323 -1.26 27.49 16.26
C ARG A 323 -2.55 27.06 15.59
N ALA A 324 -2.70 27.31 14.29
CA ALA A 324 -3.84 26.84 13.52
C ALA A 324 -3.74 25.36 13.10
N HIS A 325 -2.67 24.61 13.48
CA HIS A 325 -2.48 23.23 13.02
C HIS A 325 -3.61 22.29 13.46
N GLN A 326 -3.95 22.31 14.75
CA GLN A 326 -5.04 21.54 15.33
C GLN A 326 -6.31 22.39 15.42
N LEU A 327 -6.72 22.69 16.62
CA LEU A 327 -7.91 23.52 16.89
C LEU A 327 -7.51 24.99 17.04
N PRO A 328 -7.93 25.88 16.17
CA PRO A 328 -7.61 27.31 16.28
C PRO A 328 -8.12 27.97 17.57
N VAL A 329 -9.24 27.48 18.10
CA VAL A 329 -9.88 27.97 19.32
C VAL A 329 -10.09 26.80 20.27
N ALA A 330 -9.41 26.76 21.39
CA ALA A 330 -9.65 25.79 22.46
C ALA A 330 -10.79 26.28 23.34
N VAL A 331 -11.94 25.59 23.35
CA VAL A 331 -13.11 25.95 24.18
C VAL A 331 -13.18 24.98 25.33
N ASP A 332 -12.92 25.48 26.55
CA ASP A 332 -12.95 24.69 27.77
C ASP A 332 -13.45 25.54 28.97
N ALA A 333 -13.48 24.93 30.15
CA ALA A 333 -13.94 25.62 31.36
C ALA A 333 -12.99 26.74 31.85
N ALA A 334 -11.71 26.70 31.43
CA ALA A 334 -10.72 27.72 31.76
C ALA A 334 -10.86 28.98 30.88
N HIS A 335 -11.45 28.83 29.68
CA HIS A 335 -11.57 29.85 28.68
C HIS A 335 -13.03 29.95 28.16
N PRO A 336 -14.01 30.32 29.00
CA PRO A 336 -15.42 30.40 28.60
C PRO A 336 -15.65 31.46 27.51
N GLU A 337 -14.84 32.54 27.45
CA GLU A 337 -14.86 33.60 26.43
C GLU A 337 -14.54 33.07 25.01
N HIS A 338 -13.87 31.93 24.89
CA HIS A 338 -13.58 31.32 23.60
C HIS A 338 -14.84 30.79 22.89
N LEU A 339 -15.94 30.59 23.62
CA LEU A 339 -17.24 30.25 23.02
C LEU A 339 -17.73 31.35 22.08
N GLU A 340 -17.59 32.63 22.50
CA GLU A 340 -17.97 33.74 21.65
C GLU A 340 -17.01 33.89 20.45
N VAL A 341 -15.72 33.61 20.63
CA VAL A 341 -14.75 33.63 19.53
C VAL A 341 -15.11 32.56 18.49
N LEU A 342 -15.44 31.35 18.96
CA LEU A 342 -15.88 30.25 18.10
C LEU A 342 -17.18 30.60 17.37
N GLU A 343 -18.19 31.14 18.06
CA GLU A 343 -19.46 31.55 17.44
C GLU A 343 -19.24 32.58 16.36
N ARG A 344 -18.48 33.64 16.64
CA ARG A 344 -18.15 34.69 15.65
C ARG A 344 -17.45 34.11 14.43
N TRP A 345 -16.50 33.14 14.65
CA TRP A 345 -15.81 32.47 13.54
C TRP A 345 -16.79 31.66 12.69
N LEU A 346 -17.61 30.79 13.29
CA LEU A 346 -18.60 29.99 12.57
C LEU A 346 -19.61 30.87 11.81
N ARG A 347 -20.12 31.93 12.45
CA ARG A 347 -21.04 32.89 11.79
C ARG A 347 -20.39 33.70 10.67
N SER A 348 -19.05 33.84 10.64
CA SER A 348 -18.36 34.51 9.54
C SER A 348 -18.52 33.78 8.19
N TYR A 349 -18.82 32.48 8.21
CA TYR A 349 -19.17 31.73 7.01
C TYR A 349 -20.58 32.00 6.48
N ARG A 350 -21.44 32.62 7.27
CA ARG A 350 -22.85 32.97 6.94
C ARG A 350 -23.65 31.75 6.54
N PRO A 351 -23.82 30.76 7.45
CA PRO A 351 -24.51 29.48 7.14
C PRO A 351 -25.95 29.70 6.67
N GLU A 352 -26.62 30.78 7.07
CA GLU A 352 -27.97 31.19 6.65
C GLU A 352 -28.07 31.54 5.14
N GLU A 353 -26.96 31.83 4.48
CA GLU A 353 -26.90 32.02 3.02
C GLU A 353 -26.60 30.74 2.25
N LEU A 354 -26.10 29.74 2.95
CA LEU A 354 -25.53 28.49 2.36
C LEU A 354 -26.48 27.30 2.45
N PHE A 355 -27.30 27.30 3.50
CA PHE A 355 -28.26 26.25 3.78
C PHE A 355 -29.65 26.82 3.92
N ASP A 356 -30.67 26.11 3.41
CA ASP A 356 -32.07 26.56 3.52
C ASP A 356 -32.68 26.31 4.92
N ALA A 357 -33.97 26.56 5.05
CA ALA A 357 -34.67 26.42 6.34
C ALA A 357 -34.66 24.99 6.88
N GLU A 358 -34.58 24.00 6.02
CA GLU A 358 -34.49 22.58 6.30
C GLU A 358 -33.05 22.08 6.51
N GLY A 359 -32.04 22.93 6.24
CA GLY A 359 -30.63 22.60 6.37
C GLY A 359 -29.99 21.98 5.12
N ALA A 360 -30.73 21.93 4.01
CA ALA A 360 -30.17 21.46 2.76
C ALA A 360 -29.31 22.51 2.05
N PRO A 361 -28.21 22.14 1.38
CA PRO A 361 -27.42 23.08 0.59
C PRO A 361 -28.29 23.79 -0.46
N VAL A 362 -28.20 25.12 -0.56
CA VAL A 362 -28.99 25.89 -1.52
C VAL A 362 -28.65 25.49 -2.97
N PRO A 363 -29.58 25.68 -3.95
CA PRO A 363 -29.36 25.22 -5.34
C PRO A 363 -28.09 25.78 -6.00
N ALA A 364 -27.66 26.98 -5.62
CA ALA A 364 -26.45 27.60 -6.13
C ALA A 364 -25.18 26.81 -5.76
N LEU A 365 -25.14 26.17 -4.58
CA LEU A 365 -24.05 25.30 -4.14
C LEU A 365 -24.07 23.98 -4.91
N ARG A 366 -25.23 23.35 -5.02
CA ARG A 366 -25.37 22.08 -5.75
C ARG A 366 -24.93 22.19 -7.20
N ALA A 367 -25.08 23.38 -7.82
CA ALA A 367 -24.66 23.63 -9.19
C ALA A 367 -23.13 23.69 -9.40
N VAL A 368 -22.33 23.78 -8.33
CA VAL A 368 -20.85 23.76 -8.40
C VAL A 368 -20.32 22.34 -8.49
N ALA A 369 -20.97 21.38 -7.81
CA ALA A 369 -20.55 19.99 -7.81
C ALA A 369 -20.84 19.30 -9.16
N PRO A 370 -19.94 18.43 -9.64
CA PRO A 370 -20.22 17.55 -10.78
C PRO A 370 -21.41 16.61 -10.50
N GLN A 371 -21.92 15.96 -11.54
CA GLN A 371 -23.05 15.03 -11.41
C GLN A 371 -22.62 13.57 -11.62
N GLY A 372 -23.35 12.64 -10.98
CA GLY A 372 -23.13 11.20 -11.14
C GLY A 372 -21.69 10.77 -10.76
N GLU A 373 -21.14 9.85 -11.53
CA GLU A 373 -19.78 9.30 -11.32
C GLU A 373 -18.64 10.30 -11.57
N ARG A 374 -18.94 11.52 -12.05
CA ARG A 374 -17.95 12.58 -12.18
C ARG A 374 -17.66 13.29 -10.85
N ARG A 375 -18.52 13.13 -9.83
CA ARG A 375 -18.20 13.56 -8.46
C ARG A 375 -17.01 12.76 -7.98
N MET A 376 -16.02 13.42 -7.40
CA MET A 376 -14.78 12.75 -6.99
C MET A 376 -15.04 11.69 -5.91
N GLY A 377 -16.03 11.92 -5.03
CA GLY A 377 -16.45 10.92 -4.04
C GLY A 377 -17.17 9.71 -4.62
N ALA A 378 -17.89 9.86 -5.75
CA ALA A 378 -18.64 8.79 -6.41
C ALA A 378 -17.88 8.14 -7.57
N ASN A 379 -16.65 8.57 -7.85
CA ASN A 379 -15.87 8.05 -8.98
C ASN A 379 -15.54 6.56 -8.78
N PRO A 380 -15.85 5.68 -9.75
CA PRO A 380 -15.58 4.24 -9.62
C PRO A 380 -14.10 3.90 -9.40
N HIS A 381 -13.16 4.73 -9.89
CA HIS A 381 -11.74 4.51 -9.64
C HIS A 381 -11.37 4.70 -8.16
N ALA A 382 -12.14 5.46 -7.40
CA ALA A 382 -11.94 5.59 -5.96
C ALA A 382 -12.61 4.47 -5.14
N ASN A 383 -13.34 3.58 -5.82
CA ASN A 383 -13.87 2.32 -5.33
C ASN A 383 -13.56 1.23 -6.35
N GLY A 384 -12.27 0.92 -6.53
CA GLY A 384 -11.73 0.17 -7.66
C GLY A 384 -12.27 -1.24 -7.81
N GLY A 385 -12.83 -1.84 -6.76
CA GLY A 385 -13.53 -3.11 -6.84
C GLY A 385 -14.70 -3.10 -7.85
N MET A 386 -15.33 -1.95 -8.08
CA MET A 386 -16.35 -1.78 -9.13
C MET A 386 -15.76 -1.95 -10.54
N LEU A 387 -14.48 -1.71 -10.73
CA LEU A 387 -13.76 -1.79 -12.01
C LEU A 387 -12.92 -3.06 -12.13
N LEU A 388 -12.79 -3.83 -11.06
CA LEU A 388 -11.95 -5.02 -11.01
C LEU A 388 -12.49 -6.08 -11.98
N ARG A 389 -11.62 -6.54 -12.86
CA ARG A 389 -11.87 -7.65 -13.77
C ARG A 389 -11.02 -8.84 -13.35
N ASP A 390 -11.58 -10.05 -13.46
CA ASP A 390 -10.84 -11.25 -13.13
C ASP A 390 -9.55 -11.36 -13.95
N LEU A 391 -8.48 -11.75 -13.28
CA LEU A 391 -7.20 -11.99 -13.90
C LEU A 391 -7.26 -13.30 -14.72
N ARG A 392 -6.84 -13.24 -15.97
CA ARG A 392 -6.68 -14.42 -16.80
C ARG A 392 -5.37 -15.12 -16.46
N THR A 393 -5.45 -16.36 -16.03
CA THR A 393 -4.27 -17.16 -15.71
C THR A 393 -4.23 -18.45 -16.53
N PRO A 394 -3.06 -18.93 -16.95
CA PRO A 394 -2.94 -20.27 -17.46
C PRO A 394 -3.13 -21.29 -16.33
N SER A 395 -3.35 -22.57 -16.64
CA SER A 395 -3.25 -23.60 -15.59
C SER A 395 -1.81 -23.66 -15.08
N PHE A 396 -1.60 -23.39 -13.79
CA PHE A 396 -0.27 -23.45 -13.17
C PHE A 396 0.35 -24.84 -13.23
N THR A 397 -0.46 -25.89 -13.34
CA THR A 397 -0.01 -27.28 -13.49
C THR A 397 0.83 -27.54 -14.75
N ARG A 398 0.75 -26.65 -15.75
CA ARG A 398 1.58 -26.73 -16.98
C ARG A 398 3.05 -26.40 -16.74
N TYR A 399 3.36 -25.82 -15.60
CA TYR A 399 4.72 -25.40 -15.20
C TYR A 399 5.29 -26.33 -14.14
N ALA A 400 4.62 -27.48 -13.91
CA ALA A 400 5.03 -28.45 -12.92
C ALA A 400 6.47 -28.93 -13.17
N VAL A 401 7.26 -28.94 -12.12
CA VAL A 401 8.51 -29.69 -12.09
C VAL A 401 8.17 -31.16 -11.90
N GLU A 402 8.70 -32.02 -12.77
CA GLU A 402 8.55 -33.44 -12.64
C GLU A 402 9.42 -33.95 -11.47
N VAL A 403 8.82 -34.60 -10.51
CA VAL A 403 9.49 -35.17 -9.32
C VAL A 403 9.31 -36.68 -9.29
N PRO A 404 10.28 -37.44 -9.84
CA PRO A 404 10.20 -38.92 -9.88
C PRO A 404 10.17 -39.55 -8.48
N ALA A 405 10.96 -38.98 -7.57
CA ALA A 405 10.93 -39.28 -6.15
C ALA A 405 11.36 -38.04 -5.34
N PRO A 406 10.96 -37.91 -4.07
CA PRO A 406 11.33 -36.82 -3.24
C PRO A 406 12.84 -36.55 -3.16
N GLY A 407 13.29 -35.38 -3.59
CA GLY A 407 14.69 -34.97 -3.59
C GLY A 407 15.51 -35.37 -4.82
N GLU A 408 14.98 -36.10 -5.77
CA GLU A 408 15.71 -36.50 -7.00
C GLU A 408 15.73 -35.36 -8.06
N ALA A 409 14.66 -34.62 -8.16
CA ALA A 409 14.63 -33.44 -9.04
C ALA A 409 15.26 -32.20 -8.37
N VAL A 410 15.85 -31.35 -9.17
CA VAL A 410 16.39 -30.03 -8.73
C VAL A 410 15.81 -28.92 -9.63
N ALA A 411 15.32 -27.86 -9.04
CA ALA A 411 14.79 -26.70 -9.75
C ALA A 411 15.09 -25.39 -9.02
N GLU A 412 15.01 -24.29 -9.74
CA GLU A 412 14.99 -22.92 -9.19
C GLU A 412 13.52 -22.46 -9.12
N ASP A 413 12.93 -22.44 -7.92
CA ASP A 413 11.49 -22.20 -7.72
C ASP A 413 11.03 -20.88 -8.38
N MET A 414 11.80 -19.80 -8.21
CA MET A 414 11.51 -18.50 -8.81
C MET A 414 11.61 -18.51 -10.34
N ALA A 415 12.47 -19.32 -10.94
CA ALA A 415 12.57 -19.44 -12.39
C ALA A 415 11.32 -20.15 -12.97
N GLU A 416 10.82 -21.18 -12.29
CA GLU A 416 9.57 -21.84 -12.69
C GLU A 416 8.36 -20.90 -12.53
N LEU A 417 8.30 -20.13 -11.43
CA LEU A 417 7.31 -19.07 -11.25
C LEU A 417 7.40 -18.03 -12.38
N GLY A 418 8.60 -17.63 -12.79
CA GLY A 418 8.84 -16.69 -13.88
C GLY A 418 8.18 -17.09 -15.19
N LYS A 419 8.19 -18.39 -15.53
CA LYS A 419 7.51 -18.95 -16.73
C LYS A 419 5.99 -18.79 -16.62
N TYR A 420 5.41 -19.08 -15.46
CA TYR A 420 3.99 -18.88 -15.20
C TYR A 420 3.60 -17.38 -15.31
N VAL A 421 4.33 -16.50 -14.65
CA VAL A 421 4.11 -15.06 -14.64
C VAL A 421 4.23 -14.46 -16.04
N ARG A 422 5.19 -14.92 -16.86
CA ARG A 422 5.29 -14.56 -18.28
C ARG A 422 3.96 -14.77 -19.02
N ASP A 423 3.35 -15.91 -18.83
CA ASP A 423 2.13 -16.25 -19.57
C ASP A 423 0.89 -15.55 -18.97
N VAL A 424 0.89 -15.23 -17.67
CA VAL A 424 -0.09 -14.31 -17.06
C VAL A 424 0.02 -12.92 -17.71
N LEU A 425 1.22 -12.37 -17.90
CA LEU A 425 1.43 -11.10 -18.59
C LEU A 425 0.88 -11.14 -20.02
N LYS A 426 1.20 -12.19 -20.80
CA LYS A 426 0.71 -12.37 -22.19
C LYS A 426 -0.82 -12.42 -22.26
N LEU A 427 -1.47 -13.18 -21.36
CA LEU A 427 -2.93 -13.32 -21.33
C LEU A 427 -3.66 -12.00 -20.98
N ASN A 428 -3.03 -11.14 -20.21
CA ASN A 428 -3.62 -9.88 -19.75
C ASN A 428 -3.08 -8.64 -20.49
N GLN A 429 -2.26 -8.82 -21.54
CA GLN A 429 -1.68 -7.72 -22.30
C GLN A 429 -2.73 -6.78 -22.88
N LYS A 430 -3.81 -7.32 -23.48
CA LYS A 430 -4.92 -6.52 -24.05
C LYS A 430 -5.75 -5.84 -22.96
N ALA A 431 -5.99 -6.51 -21.84
CA ALA A 431 -6.77 -5.97 -20.72
C ALA A 431 -6.00 -4.91 -19.92
N ARG A 432 -4.67 -4.93 -20.00
CA ARG A 432 -3.77 -4.02 -19.27
C ARG A 432 -4.08 -3.93 -17.77
N ASN A 433 -4.37 -5.07 -17.16
CA ASN A 433 -4.82 -5.12 -15.76
C ASN A 433 -3.87 -5.87 -14.81
N PHE A 434 -2.63 -6.15 -15.25
CA PHE A 434 -1.62 -6.83 -14.44
C PHE A 434 -0.23 -6.23 -14.65
N ARG A 435 0.49 -5.98 -13.55
CA ARG A 435 1.88 -5.50 -13.53
C ARG A 435 2.71 -6.23 -12.47
N ILE A 436 4.02 -6.29 -12.72
CA ILE A 436 5.05 -6.69 -11.75
C ILE A 436 5.70 -5.41 -11.22
N PHE A 437 5.95 -5.37 -9.92
CA PHE A 437 6.69 -4.29 -9.27
C PHE A 437 7.91 -4.90 -8.57
N ALA A 438 9.09 -4.31 -8.78
CA ALA A 438 10.32 -4.71 -8.13
C ALA A 438 11.32 -3.52 -8.15
N PRO A 439 12.17 -3.36 -7.14
CA PRO A 439 13.15 -2.28 -7.07
C PRO A 439 14.48 -2.67 -7.76
N ASP A 440 14.47 -2.92 -9.08
CA ASP A 440 15.61 -3.41 -9.90
C ASP A 440 16.10 -4.81 -9.49
N GLU A 441 15.20 -5.64 -8.98
CA GLU A 441 15.52 -6.95 -8.39
C GLU A 441 14.96 -8.14 -9.16
N ALA A 442 14.06 -7.93 -10.14
CA ALA A 442 13.35 -9.01 -10.82
C ALA A 442 14.28 -10.03 -11.52
N LEU A 443 15.35 -9.57 -12.15
CA LEU A 443 16.33 -10.45 -12.80
C LEU A 443 17.15 -11.24 -11.76
N SER A 444 17.66 -10.57 -10.74
CA SER A 444 18.45 -11.23 -9.68
C SER A 444 17.62 -12.22 -8.88
N ASN A 445 16.30 -12.01 -8.82
CA ASN A 445 15.30 -12.89 -8.21
C ASN A 445 14.76 -13.96 -9.18
N LYS A 446 15.41 -14.14 -10.36
CA LYS A 446 15.11 -15.22 -11.32
C LYS A 446 13.74 -15.14 -12.01
N LEU A 447 13.11 -13.96 -12.07
CA LEU A 447 11.92 -13.74 -12.88
C LEU A 447 12.24 -13.48 -14.36
N THR A 448 13.39 -13.96 -14.85
CA THR A 448 13.94 -13.70 -16.20
C THR A 448 12.93 -13.99 -17.32
N ALA A 449 12.18 -15.09 -17.21
CA ALA A 449 11.20 -15.47 -18.23
C ALA A 449 10.07 -14.42 -18.40
N ALA A 450 9.76 -13.61 -17.40
CA ALA A 450 8.74 -12.55 -17.49
C ALA A 450 9.12 -11.49 -18.54
N PHE A 451 10.42 -11.27 -18.75
CA PHE A 451 10.94 -10.30 -19.74
C PHE A 451 10.76 -10.77 -21.19
N GLU A 452 10.45 -12.05 -21.43
CA GLU A 452 10.01 -12.53 -22.75
C GLU A 452 8.61 -11.99 -23.14
N ALA A 453 7.83 -11.54 -22.16
CA ALA A 453 6.47 -11.03 -22.40
C ALA A 453 6.39 -9.51 -22.40
N SER A 454 7.29 -8.82 -21.70
CA SER A 454 7.25 -7.36 -21.58
C SER A 454 8.59 -6.83 -21.07
N ASP A 455 8.96 -5.65 -21.52
CA ASP A 455 10.10 -4.89 -21.01
C ASP A 455 9.79 -4.23 -19.65
N ARG A 456 10.85 -3.68 -19.03
CA ARG A 456 10.76 -2.71 -17.94
C ARG A 456 10.11 -1.43 -18.41
N ARG A 457 9.31 -0.86 -17.54
CA ARG A 457 8.70 0.46 -17.78
C ARG A 457 9.73 1.56 -17.67
N TRP A 458 9.90 2.35 -18.75
CA TRP A 458 10.78 3.48 -18.79
C TRP A 458 10.28 4.52 -19.79
N ASN A 459 10.05 5.75 -19.34
CA ASN A 459 9.58 6.84 -20.19
C ASN A 459 10.48 8.08 -20.07
N ALA A 460 11.78 7.85 -19.89
CA ALA A 460 12.82 8.87 -19.93
C ALA A 460 13.74 8.62 -21.14
N GLU A 461 14.87 9.29 -21.20
CA GLU A 461 15.86 9.10 -22.27
C GLU A 461 16.34 7.64 -22.32
N LEU A 462 16.43 7.09 -23.52
CA LEU A 462 17.01 5.78 -23.80
C LEU A 462 18.34 5.96 -24.54
N ARG A 463 19.35 5.15 -24.21
CA ARG A 463 20.64 5.09 -24.86
C ARG A 463 20.78 3.78 -25.62
N SER A 464 21.70 3.75 -26.58
CA SER A 464 21.95 2.55 -27.40
C SER A 464 22.50 1.35 -26.62
N THR A 465 22.94 1.56 -25.39
CA THR A 465 23.43 0.53 -24.47
C THR A 465 22.33 -0.02 -23.53
N ASP A 466 21.15 0.58 -23.57
CA ASP A 466 20.06 0.17 -22.68
C ASP A 466 19.32 -1.03 -23.29
N GLU A 467 19.04 -2.03 -22.47
CA GLU A 467 18.35 -3.25 -22.87
C GLU A 467 17.07 -3.47 -22.06
N GLY A 468 16.02 -3.98 -22.71
CA GLY A 468 14.78 -4.36 -22.04
C GLY A 468 14.02 -3.22 -21.38
N LEU A 469 14.14 -1.99 -21.90
CA LEU A 469 13.42 -0.80 -21.45
C LEU A 469 12.42 -0.33 -22.52
N SER A 470 11.19 -0.02 -22.11
CA SER A 470 10.14 0.43 -23.01
C SER A 470 9.15 1.35 -22.33
N ALA A 471 8.66 2.36 -23.06
CA ALA A 471 7.57 3.22 -22.61
C ALA A 471 6.25 2.45 -22.42
N ASP A 472 6.10 1.26 -22.96
CA ASP A 472 4.91 0.40 -22.84
C ASP A 472 5.14 -0.83 -21.93
N GLY A 473 6.28 -0.91 -21.24
CA GLY A 473 6.65 -1.99 -20.35
C GLY A 473 5.61 -2.24 -19.25
N ARG A 474 5.45 -3.52 -18.88
CA ARG A 474 4.53 -3.96 -17.81
C ARG A 474 5.24 -4.29 -16.50
N ILE A 475 6.57 -4.28 -16.52
CA ILE A 475 7.43 -4.60 -15.38
C ILE A 475 7.96 -3.29 -14.80
N MET A 476 7.54 -2.94 -13.59
CA MET A 476 7.97 -1.74 -12.87
C MET A 476 9.21 -2.08 -12.04
N ASP A 477 10.36 -2.30 -12.75
CA ASP A 477 11.62 -2.79 -12.18
C ASP A 477 12.79 -1.88 -12.59
N SER A 478 12.57 -0.58 -12.58
CA SER A 478 13.57 0.40 -13.04
C SER A 478 13.84 1.51 -12.01
N MET A 479 13.19 1.46 -10.86
CA MET A 479 13.38 2.43 -9.79
C MET A 479 13.78 1.70 -8.50
N LEU A 480 14.99 1.96 -8.03
CA LEU A 480 15.54 1.36 -6.81
C LEU A 480 14.92 2.03 -5.59
N SER A 481 13.66 1.70 -5.33
CA SER A 481 12.91 2.19 -4.18
C SER A 481 11.71 1.30 -3.89
N GLU A 482 11.77 0.57 -2.81
CA GLU A 482 10.69 -0.29 -2.31
C GLU A 482 9.44 0.54 -1.98
N HIS A 483 9.61 1.74 -1.41
CA HIS A 483 8.49 2.66 -1.15
C HIS A 483 7.71 3.01 -2.41
N MET A 484 8.42 3.26 -3.54
CA MET A 484 7.73 3.59 -4.79
C MET A 484 7.04 2.37 -5.37
N CYS A 485 7.71 1.22 -5.39
CA CYS A 485 7.11 -0.04 -5.86
C CYS A 485 5.84 -0.39 -5.08
N GLN A 486 5.89 -0.26 -3.75
CA GLN A 486 4.75 -0.47 -2.86
C GLN A 486 3.62 0.54 -3.14
N GLY A 487 3.92 1.83 -3.15
CA GLY A 487 2.91 2.88 -3.34
C GLY A 487 2.26 2.84 -4.72
N TRP A 488 3.03 2.56 -5.77
CA TRP A 488 2.48 2.34 -7.12
C TRP A 488 1.57 1.11 -7.16
N LEU A 489 1.98 0.00 -6.53
CA LEU A 489 1.15 -1.20 -6.49
C LEU A 489 -0.14 -0.94 -5.70
N GLU A 490 -0.08 -0.26 -4.55
CA GLU A 490 -1.28 0.07 -3.77
C GLU A 490 -2.28 0.91 -4.58
N GLY A 491 -1.84 2.01 -5.18
CA GLY A 491 -2.71 2.84 -6.03
C GLY A 491 -3.29 2.06 -7.21
N TYR A 492 -2.52 1.14 -7.80
CA TYR A 492 -2.93 0.28 -8.89
C TYR A 492 -4.02 -0.72 -8.49
N LEU A 493 -3.87 -1.37 -7.32
CA LEU A 493 -4.85 -2.29 -6.76
C LEU A 493 -6.14 -1.56 -6.36
N LEU A 494 -6.00 -0.43 -5.66
CA LEU A 494 -7.13 0.37 -5.16
C LEU A 494 -8.01 0.94 -6.28
N THR A 495 -7.51 0.99 -7.51
CA THR A 495 -8.23 1.43 -8.71
C THR A 495 -8.62 0.29 -9.67
N GLY A 496 -8.65 -0.95 -9.18
CA GLY A 496 -9.25 -2.09 -9.88
C GLY A 496 -8.30 -2.85 -10.81
N ARG A 497 -7.04 -3.00 -10.44
CA ARG A 497 -6.01 -3.72 -11.19
C ARG A 497 -5.38 -4.82 -10.33
N HIS A 498 -4.47 -5.62 -10.92
CA HIS A 498 -3.77 -6.73 -10.28
C HIS A 498 -2.26 -6.56 -10.38
N GLY A 499 -1.54 -7.06 -9.39
CA GLY A 499 -0.08 -7.07 -9.40
C GLY A 499 0.51 -7.77 -8.20
N PHE A 500 1.83 -7.80 -8.16
CA PHE A 500 2.60 -8.23 -7.00
C PHE A 500 3.91 -7.46 -6.91
N LEU A 501 4.46 -7.39 -5.70
CA LEU A 501 5.77 -6.84 -5.42
C LEU A 501 6.75 -7.99 -5.19
N ASN A 502 7.83 -8.02 -5.98
CA ASN A 502 8.96 -8.90 -5.76
C ASN A 502 10.12 -8.11 -5.16
N SER A 503 10.68 -8.57 -4.06
CA SER A 503 11.82 -7.92 -3.40
C SER A 503 12.69 -8.93 -2.67
N TYR A 504 13.92 -8.51 -2.31
CA TYR A 504 14.76 -9.23 -1.37
C TYR A 504 14.10 -9.24 0.01
N GLU A 505 14.18 -10.38 0.68
CA GLU A 505 13.54 -10.57 1.99
C GLU A 505 14.02 -9.54 3.03
N ALA A 506 15.32 -9.24 3.05
CA ALA A 506 15.87 -8.28 4.01
C ALA A 506 15.43 -6.84 3.75
N PHE A 507 15.25 -6.45 2.48
CA PHE A 507 14.99 -5.05 2.11
C PHE A 507 13.52 -4.69 2.15
N ILE A 508 12.62 -5.65 2.01
CA ILE A 508 11.17 -5.39 2.09
C ILE A 508 10.75 -4.72 3.42
N ARG A 509 11.55 -4.86 4.49
CA ARG A 509 11.33 -4.18 5.77
C ARG A 509 11.22 -2.65 5.65
N ILE A 510 11.81 -2.08 4.60
CA ILE A 510 11.71 -0.64 4.30
C ILE A 510 10.24 -0.19 4.20
N VAL A 511 9.32 -1.06 3.79
CA VAL A 511 7.89 -0.76 3.62
C VAL A 511 6.98 -1.22 4.78
N ASP A 512 7.52 -1.64 5.90
CA ASP A 512 6.77 -2.13 7.07
C ASP A 512 5.59 -1.21 7.44
N SER A 513 5.84 0.09 7.40
CA SER A 513 4.83 1.10 7.73
C SER A 513 3.71 1.18 6.68
N MET A 514 4.06 1.17 5.40
CA MET A 514 3.08 1.16 4.30
C MET A 514 2.21 -0.09 4.35
N VAL A 515 2.82 -1.26 4.58
CA VAL A 515 2.08 -2.54 4.76
C VAL A 515 1.10 -2.43 5.93
N SER A 516 1.52 -1.82 7.02
CA SER A 516 0.66 -1.60 8.19
C SER A 516 -0.57 -0.75 7.84
N GLN A 517 -0.38 0.34 7.08
CA GLN A 517 -1.47 1.19 6.63
C GLN A 517 -2.42 0.44 5.68
N HIS A 518 -1.87 -0.26 4.68
CA HIS A 518 -2.68 -1.03 3.72
C HIS A 518 -3.50 -2.13 4.41
N ALA A 519 -2.90 -2.88 5.34
CA ALA A 519 -3.63 -3.90 6.11
C ALA A 519 -4.75 -3.31 6.97
N LYS A 520 -4.54 -2.12 7.56
CA LYS A 520 -5.59 -1.39 8.31
C LYS A 520 -6.68 -0.87 7.38
N TRP A 521 -6.30 -0.36 6.21
CA TRP A 521 -7.25 0.03 5.17
C TRP A 521 -8.18 -1.13 4.79
N LEU A 522 -7.60 -2.29 4.44
CA LEU A 522 -8.37 -3.49 4.08
C LEU A 522 -9.28 -3.95 5.23
N LYS A 523 -8.77 -3.94 6.47
CA LYS A 523 -9.57 -4.27 7.66
C LYS A 523 -10.86 -3.46 7.73
N VAL A 524 -10.77 -2.14 7.52
CA VAL A 524 -11.92 -1.24 7.59
C VAL A 524 -12.78 -1.36 6.33
N ALA A 525 -12.18 -1.36 5.15
CA ALA A 525 -12.89 -1.47 3.88
C ALA A 525 -13.80 -2.70 3.80
N ARG A 526 -13.35 -3.84 4.32
CA ARG A 526 -14.16 -5.09 4.39
C ARG A 526 -15.41 -4.99 5.28
N GLN A 527 -15.46 -4.02 6.18
CA GLN A 527 -16.61 -3.80 7.07
C GLN A 527 -17.64 -2.83 6.46
N LEU A 528 -17.30 -2.19 5.33
CA LEU A 528 -18.14 -1.21 4.66
C LEU A 528 -18.94 -1.89 3.55
N PRO A 529 -20.28 -1.96 3.66
CA PRO A 529 -21.11 -2.74 2.71
C PRO A 529 -21.10 -2.17 1.29
N TRP A 530 -20.71 -0.92 1.11
CA TRP A 530 -20.65 -0.24 -0.19
C TRP A 530 -19.27 -0.32 -0.85
N ARG A 531 -18.21 -0.62 -0.10
CA ARG A 531 -16.89 -0.82 -0.69
C ARG A 531 -16.78 -2.19 -1.33
N GLN A 532 -16.36 -2.22 -2.59
CA GLN A 532 -16.20 -3.46 -3.35
C GLN A 532 -14.79 -4.03 -3.15
N ASP A 533 -14.72 -5.36 -3.24
CA ASP A 533 -13.47 -6.10 -3.08
C ASP A 533 -12.44 -5.74 -4.16
N ILE A 534 -11.20 -5.51 -3.75
CA ILE A 534 -10.05 -5.28 -4.64
C ILE A 534 -9.14 -6.51 -4.69
N ALA A 535 -8.26 -6.57 -5.69
CA ALA A 535 -7.22 -7.59 -5.74
C ALA A 535 -6.29 -7.49 -4.52
N SER A 536 -5.83 -8.63 -4.03
CA SER A 536 -4.93 -8.70 -2.88
C SER A 536 -3.58 -8.06 -3.15
N MET A 537 -2.97 -7.51 -2.10
CA MET A 537 -1.57 -7.14 -2.08
C MET A 537 -0.72 -8.40 -1.93
N ASN A 538 0.13 -8.68 -2.92
CA ASN A 538 0.94 -9.89 -2.95
C ASN A 538 2.42 -9.54 -2.91
N TYR A 539 3.16 -10.10 -1.97
CA TYR A 539 4.61 -10.05 -1.88
C TYR A 539 5.20 -11.42 -2.24
N VAL A 540 6.19 -11.42 -3.12
CA VAL A 540 7.04 -12.58 -3.41
C VAL A 540 8.45 -12.21 -2.98
N LEU A 541 8.86 -12.73 -1.83
CA LEU A 541 10.15 -12.46 -1.23
C LEU A 541 11.12 -13.57 -1.62
N SER A 542 12.20 -13.20 -2.24
CA SER A 542 13.26 -14.12 -2.61
C SER A 542 14.61 -13.52 -2.24
N SER A 543 15.71 -14.15 -2.62
CA SER A 543 17.00 -13.80 -1.99
C SER A 543 16.89 -13.88 -0.47
N ASN A 544 16.24 -14.95 0.00
CA ASN A 544 15.91 -15.15 1.41
C ASN A 544 17.16 -15.31 2.28
N VAL A 545 17.00 -15.17 3.59
CA VAL A 545 18.09 -15.14 4.57
C VAL A 545 19.11 -16.27 4.38
N TRP A 546 18.67 -17.49 4.03
CA TRP A 546 19.52 -18.67 3.87
C TRP A 546 20.31 -18.72 2.56
N GLN A 547 20.08 -17.74 1.66
CA GLN A 547 20.69 -17.63 0.34
C GLN A 547 21.58 -16.39 0.23
N GLN A 548 21.85 -15.71 1.32
CA GLN A 548 22.65 -14.48 1.40
C GLN A 548 23.99 -14.67 2.15
N ASP A 549 24.48 -15.89 2.16
CA ASP A 549 25.76 -16.27 2.77
C ASP A 549 26.96 -15.47 2.23
N HIS A 550 26.93 -15.13 0.93
CA HIS A 550 27.98 -14.38 0.25
C HIS A 550 27.88 -12.85 0.37
N ASN A 551 26.66 -12.32 0.59
CA ASN A 551 26.45 -10.87 0.80
C ASN A 551 26.63 -10.44 2.27
N GLY A 552 26.60 -11.41 3.20
CA GLY A 552 26.78 -11.18 4.63
C GLY A 552 25.54 -10.58 5.33
N PHE A 553 25.71 -10.20 6.56
CA PHE A 553 24.63 -9.83 7.50
C PHE A 553 23.72 -8.70 6.99
N THR A 554 24.19 -7.81 6.13
CA THR A 554 23.40 -6.69 5.59
C THR A 554 22.23 -7.13 4.71
N HIS A 555 22.25 -8.37 4.22
CA HIS A 555 21.21 -8.96 3.37
C HIS A 555 20.42 -10.08 4.08
N GLN A 556 20.55 -10.17 5.40
CA GLN A 556 20.03 -11.29 6.20
C GLN A 556 19.07 -10.77 7.27
N ASP A 557 17.80 -10.60 6.93
CA ASP A 557 16.72 -10.20 7.86
C ASP A 557 15.37 -10.81 7.41
N PRO A 558 14.84 -11.82 8.12
CA PRO A 558 13.54 -12.40 7.85
C PRO A 558 12.37 -11.74 8.61
N GLY A 559 12.62 -10.64 9.33
CA GLY A 559 11.68 -10.04 10.28
C GLY A 559 10.42 -9.39 9.68
N PHE A 560 10.29 -9.34 8.35
CA PHE A 560 9.06 -8.92 7.71
C PHE A 560 7.88 -9.85 8.04
N LEU A 561 8.15 -11.15 8.21
CA LEU A 561 7.14 -12.13 8.61
C LEU A 561 6.54 -11.80 9.98
N ASP A 562 7.38 -11.44 10.96
CA ASP A 562 6.97 -11.06 12.32
C ASP A 562 6.09 -9.80 12.28
N HIS A 563 6.47 -8.81 11.45
CA HIS A 563 5.70 -7.59 11.27
C HIS A 563 4.30 -7.87 10.72
N VAL A 564 4.20 -8.67 9.65
CA VAL A 564 2.91 -8.97 8.98
C VAL A 564 2.03 -9.87 9.84
N ALA A 565 2.60 -10.86 10.53
CA ALA A 565 1.85 -11.79 11.40
C ALA A 565 1.04 -11.06 12.49
N ASN A 566 1.50 -9.89 12.92
CA ASN A 566 0.85 -9.05 13.94
C ASN A 566 -0.28 -8.15 13.39
N LYS A 567 -0.62 -8.24 12.10
CA LYS A 567 -1.76 -7.50 11.53
C LYS A 567 -3.07 -8.27 11.76
N LYS A 568 -4.20 -7.66 11.36
CA LYS A 568 -5.52 -8.29 11.54
C LYS A 568 -5.58 -9.65 10.82
N ALA A 569 -5.88 -10.68 11.58
CA ALA A 569 -5.94 -12.06 11.09
C ALA A 569 -6.80 -12.28 9.83
N ASP A 570 -7.90 -11.51 9.72
CA ASP A 570 -8.81 -11.61 8.57
C ASP A 570 -8.19 -11.16 7.24
N VAL A 571 -7.08 -10.39 7.27
CA VAL A 571 -6.48 -9.82 6.06
C VAL A 571 -5.09 -10.34 5.73
N VAL A 572 -4.37 -10.97 6.66
CA VAL A 572 -2.98 -11.39 6.42
C VAL A 572 -2.83 -12.89 6.21
N ARG A 573 -1.89 -13.28 5.32
CA ARG A 573 -1.54 -14.67 4.98
C ARG A 573 -0.04 -14.75 4.76
N LEU A 574 0.60 -15.77 5.35
CA LEU A 574 2.04 -16.00 5.26
C LEU A 574 2.29 -17.42 4.76
N TYR A 575 2.95 -17.55 3.62
CA TYR A 575 3.24 -18.81 2.96
C TYR A 575 4.74 -19.00 2.76
N LEU A 576 5.22 -20.18 3.12
CA LEU A 576 6.62 -20.59 2.95
C LEU A 576 6.69 -21.92 2.19
N PRO A 577 6.47 -21.91 0.87
CA PRO A 577 6.51 -23.11 0.05
C PRO A 577 7.87 -23.83 0.13
N PRO A 578 7.90 -25.16 0.27
CA PRO A 578 9.15 -25.91 0.36
C PRO A 578 9.81 -26.22 -1.00
N ASP A 579 9.07 -26.06 -2.11
CA ASP A 579 9.50 -26.39 -3.48
C ASP A 579 8.71 -25.59 -4.55
N ALA A 580 9.11 -25.72 -5.82
CA ALA A 580 8.52 -25.02 -6.95
C ALA A 580 7.04 -25.36 -7.18
N ASN A 581 6.65 -26.62 -7.05
CA ASN A 581 5.26 -27.03 -7.27
C ASN A 581 4.32 -26.44 -6.21
N CYS A 582 4.76 -26.37 -4.97
CA CYS A 582 4.06 -25.67 -3.90
C CYS A 582 4.00 -24.15 -4.14
N LEU A 583 5.11 -23.53 -4.59
CA LEU A 583 5.14 -22.10 -4.90
C LEU A 583 4.13 -21.74 -6.01
N LEU A 584 4.10 -22.53 -7.10
CA LEU A 584 3.14 -22.32 -8.19
C LEU A 584 1.69 -22.42 -7.72
N SER A 585 1.36 -23.40 -6.88
CA SER A 585 0.02 -23.58 -6.32
C SER A 585 -0.39 -22.41 -5.41
N VAL A 586 0.49 -22.01 -4.50
CA VAL A 586 0.23 -20.86 -3.58
C VAL A 586 0.14 -19.55 -4.34
N PHE A 587 1.05 -19.30 -5.28
CA PHE A 587 1.04 -18.05 -6.04
C PHE A 587 -0.23 -17.90 -6.90
N ASP A 588 -0.66 -18.95 -7.61
CA ASP A 588 -1.90 -18.93 -8.39
C ASP A 588 -3.12 -18.59 -7.51
N HIS A 589 -3.18 -19.18 -6.31
CA HIS A 589 -4.21 -18.84 -5.32
C HIS A 589 -4.13 -17.38 -4.88
N CYS A 590 -2.95 -16.89 -4.52
CA CYS A 590 -2.75 -15.54 -3.99
C CYS A 590 -3.09 -14.44 -4.99
N ILE A 591 -2.66 -14.56 -6.26
CA ILE A 591 -2.92 -13.52 -7.28
C ILE A 591 -4.39 -13.42 -7.72
N LYS A 592 -5.21 -14.45 -7.43
CA LYS A 592 -6.66 -14.47 -7.65
C LYS A 592 -7.45 -14.04 -6.43
N SER A 593 -6.83 -14.01 -5.26
CA SER A 593 -7.49 -13.65 -4.01
C SER A 593 -7.83 -12.15 -3.95
N ARG A 594 -8.73 -11.79 -3.04
CA ARG A 594 -9.21 -10.41 -2.88
C ARG A 594 -9.15 -10.00 -1.42
N ASN A 595 -8.84 -8.73 -1.17
CA ASN A 595 -8.79 -8.09 0.15
C ASN A 595 -7.82 -8.75 1.15
N TYR A 596 -6.71 -9.33 0.65
CA TYR A 596 -5.66 -9.88 1.51
C TYR A 596 -4.32 -9.17 1.32
N VAL A 597 -3.48 -9.31 2.31
CA VAL A 597 -2.03 -9.12 2.25
C VAL A 597 -1.41 -10.50 2.31
N ASN A 598 -0.90 -10.98 1.18
CA ASN A 598 -0.25 -12.28 1.06
C ASN A 598 1.26 -12.11 0.98
N VAL A 599 2.00 -12.85 1.80
CA VAL A 599 3.47 -12.89 1.74
C VAL A 599 3.89 -14.32 1.40
N MET A 600 4.70 -14.47 0.38
CA MET A 600 5.26 -15.74 -0.09
C MET A 600 6.78 -15.64 -0.05
N VAL A 601 7.44 -16.51 0.72
CA VAL A 601 8.91 -16.62 0.74
C VAL A 601 9.33 -17.75 -0.18
N ALA A 602 10.20 -17.48 -1.16
CA ALA A 602 10.56 -18.41 -2.21
C ALA A 602 12.08 -18.55 -2.39
N SER A 603 12.52 -19.66 -2.98
CA SER A 603 13.91 -19.91 -3.31
C SER A 603 14.27 -19.46 -4.72
N LYS A 604 15.40 -18.76 -4.86
CA LYS A 604 15.97 -18.40 -6.18
C LYS A 604 17.13 -19.31 -6.62
N HIS A 605 17.65 -20.13 -5.73
CA HIS A 605 18.75 -21.05 -6.03
C HIS A 605 18.24 -22.47 -6.31
N PRO A 606 19.00 -23.28 -7.06
CA PRO A 606 18.66 -24.69 -7.29
C PRO A 606 18.44 -25.43 -5.96
N ARG A 607 17.30 -26.11 -5.82
CA ARG A 607 16.90 -26.84 -4.63
C ARG A 607 16.31 -28.21 -5.00
N PRO A 608 16.51 -29.23 -4.17
CA PRO A 608 15.75 -30.47 -4.29
C PRO A 608 14.24 -30.20 -4.24
N GLN A 609 13.50 -30.94 -5.05
CA GLN A 609 12.04 -30.86 -5.15
C GLN A 609 11.43 -32.07 -4.45
N TRP A 610 10.31 -31.89 -3.75
CA TRP A 610 9.81 -32.87 -2.80
C TRP A 610 8.50 -33.53 -3.23
N LEU A 611 7.58 -32.72 -3.78
CA LEU A 611 6.21 -33.15 -4.07
C LEU A 611 5.92 -33.07 -5.57
N THR A 612 5.23 -34.09 -6.09
CA THR A 612 4.59 -33.96 -7.39
C THR A 612 3.56 -32.85 -7.38
N MET A 613 3.14 -32.33 -8.54
CA MET A 613 2.16 -31.27 -8.60
C MET A 613 0.83 -31.62 -7.90
N ASP A 614 0.35 -32.85 -8.05
CA ASP A 614 -0.90 -33.30 -7.41
C ASP A 614 -0.78 -33.37 -5.87
N GLU A 615 0.37 -33.79 -5.36
CA GLU A 615 0.67 -33.77 -3.93
C GLU A 615 0.83 -32.36 -3.41
N ALA A 616 1.50 -31.49 -4.16
CA ALA A 616 1.68 -30.07 -3.82
C ALA A 616 0.33 -29.35 -3.73
N ILE A 617 -0.59 -29.58 -4.67
CA ILE A 617 -1.94 -28.99 -4.63
C ILE A 617 -2.67 -29.41 -3.36
N LYS A 618 -2.64 -30.71 -3.02
CA LYS A 618 -3.28 -31.23 -1.80
C LYS A 618 -2.64 -30.62 -0.56
N HIS A 619 -1.32 -30.61 -0.50
CA HIS A 619 -0.57 -30.09 0.64
C HIS A 619 -0.82 -28.59 0.85
N CYS A 620 -0.76 -27.77 -0.20
CA CYS A 620 -1.02 -26.33 -0.14
C CYS A 620 -2.48 -26.00 0.19
N THR A 621 -3.44 -26.82 -0.28
CA THR A 621 -4.86 -26.66 0.08
C THR A 621 -5.09 -26.85 1.58
N HIS A 622 -4.41 -27.79 2.21
CA HIS A 622 -4.45 -27.97 3.66
C HIS A 622 -3.56 -26.95 4.40
N GLY A 623 -2.50 -26.47 3.74
CA GLY A 623 -1.52 -25.51 4.29
C GLY A 623 -0.51 -26.11 5.28
N ILE A 624 -0.73 -27.35 5.74
CA ILE A 624 0.11 -28.11 6.65
C ILE A 624 -0.18 -29.60 6.44
N GLY A 625 0.81 -30.47 6.65
CA GLY A 625 0.58 -31.90 6.56
C GLY A 625 1.72 -32.76 7.09
N ILE A 626 1.36 -33.99 7.49
CA ILE A 626 2.31 -35.02 7.82
C ILE A 626 2.82 -35.61 6.50
N TRP A 627 4.14 -35.59 6.28
CA TRP A 627 4.76 -36.23 5.15
C TRP A 627 5.03 -37.72 5.46
N GLN A 628 4.09 -38.60 5.08
CA GLN A 628 4.11 -39.99 5.41
C GLN A 628 5.35 -40.71 4.82
N TRP A 629 5.78 -40.33 3.61
CA TRP A 629 6.98 -40.89 2.96
C TRP A 629 8.29 -40.59 3.72
N ALA A 630 8.33 -39.48 4.48
CA ALA A 630 9.47 -39.11 5.32
C ALA A 630 9.33 -39.64 6.74
N SER A 631 8.12 -39.93 7.21
CA SER A 631 7.81 -40.43 8.54
C SER A 631 8.04 -41.98 8.64
N ASN A 632 8.20 -42.50 9.87
CA ASN A 632 8.23 -43.93 10.15
C ASN A 632 7.33 -44.33 11.33
N ASP A 633 6.43 -43.43 11.78
CA ASP A 633 5.46 -43.71 12.84
C ASP A 633 4.28 -44.60 12.38
N GLN A 634 4.08 -44.73 11.06
CA GLN A 634 3.01 -45.55 10.44
C GLN A 634 1.60 -45.21 10.98
N GLY A 635 1.38 -43.92 11.34
CA GLY A 635 0.13 -43.45 11.94
C GLY A 635 -0.02 -43.78 13.44
N ALA A 636 0.95 -44.43 14.07
CA ALA A 636 1.00 -44.56 15.52
C ALA A 636 1.51 -43.28 16.19
N GLU A 637 1.45 -43.26 17.52
CA GLU A 637 2.03 -42.14 18.27
C GLU A 637 3.56 -42.09 18.09
N PRO A 638 4.14 -40.99 17.61
CA PRO A 638 5.59 -40.86 17.42
C PRO A 638 6.31 -40.68 18.76
N ASP A 639 7.61 -40.99 18.77
CA ASP A 639 8.50 -40.61 19.90
C ASP A 639 8.93 -39.13 19.83
N ALA A 640 9.02 -38.58 18.63
CA ALA A 640 9.28 -37.15 18.38
C ALA A 640 8.64 -36.69 17.07
N VAL A 641 8.28 -35.41 16.99
CA VAL A 641 7.84 -34.72 15.78
C VAL A 641 8.96 -33.83 15.28
N LEU A 642 9.39 -34.00 14.03
CA LEU A 642 10.26 -33.05 13.34
C LEU A 642 9.42 -32.21 12.40
N ALA A 643 9.29 -30.92 12.68
CA ALA A 643 8.52 -30.00 11.88
C ALA A 643 9.43 -29.03 11.12
N CYS A 644 9.00 -28.59 9.95
CA CYS A 644 9.74 -27.62 9.13
C CYS A 644 8.80 -26.64 8.42
N CYS A 645 9.31 -25.43 8.22
CA CYS A 645 8.60 -24.36 7.49
C CYS A 645 9.63 -23.53 6.71
N GLY A 646 9.51 -23.52 5.38
CA GLY A 646 10.45 -22.88 4.43
C GLY A 646 11.36 -23.90 3.73
N ASP A 647 12.04 -23.44 2.66
CA ASP A 647 12.88 -24.29 1.77
C ASP A 647 14.06 -24.95 2.47
N THR A 648 14.93 -24.14 3.06
CA THR A 648 16.15 -24.58 3.75
C THR A 648 15.85 -25.38 5.03
N PRO A 649 14.91 -24.96 5.90
CA PRO A 649 14.48 -25.78 7.03
C PRO A 649 13.97 -27.16 6.62
N THR A 650 13.23 -27.26 5.51
CA THR A 650 12.73 -28.53 4.99
C THR A 650 13.87 -29.44 4.56
N LEU A 651 14.86 -28.92 3.82
CA LEU A 651 16.04 -29.69 3.41
C LEU A 651 16.81 -30.23 4.62
N GLU A 652 17.07 -29.41 5.63
CA GLU A 652 17.85 -29.82 6.79
C GLU A 652 17.07 -30.80 7.68
N THR A 653 15.77 -30.62 7.81
CA THR A 653 14.90 -31.57 8.56
C THR A 653 14.90 -32.96 7.91
N LEU A 654 14.73 -33.04 6.60
CA LEU A 654 14.74 -34.34 5.89
C LEU A 654 16.10 -35.02 5.98
N ALA A 655 17.18 -34.25 5.90
CA ALA A 655 18.53 -34.78 6.10
C ALA A 655 18.73 -35.27 7.55
N ALA A 656 18.24 -34.57 8.55
CA ALA A 656 18.27 -35.00 9.95
C ALA A 656 17.48 -36.29 10.18
N VAL A 657 16.27 -36.39 9.62
CA VAL A 657 15.43 -37.57 9.67
C VAL A 657 16.17 -38.78 9.06
N THR A 658 16.84 -38.57 7.92
CA THR A 658 17.64 -39.66 7.27
C THR A 658 18.76 -40.14 8.17
N ILE A 659 19.46 -39.24 8.87
CA ILE A 659 20.50 -39.59 9.84
C ILE A 659 19.89 -40.37 11.03
N LEU A 660 18.81 -39.87 11.62
CA LEU A 660 18.13 -40.50 12.76
C LEU A 660 17.65 -41.90 12.41
N ARG A 661 17.00 -42.08 11.27
CA ARG A 661 16.52 -43.41 10.81
C ARG A 661 17.64 -44.40 10.58
N ARG A 662 18.84 -43.96 10.14
CA ARG A 662 20.01 -44.80 9.96
C ARG A 662 20.59 -45.28 11.28
N HIS A 663 20.66 -44.38 12.30
CA HIS A 663 21.36 -44.70 13.57
C HIS A 663 20.41 -45.16 14.67
N LEU A 664 19.13 -44.82 14.60
CA LEU A 664 18.10 -45.13 15.60
C LEU A 664 16.81 -45.59 14.90
N PRO A 665 16.82 -46.70 14.14
CA PRO A 665 15.68 -47.14 13.33
C PRO A 665 14.43 -47.49 14.16
N GLU A 666 14.58 -47.77 15.45
CA GLU A 666 13.47 -48.03 16.38
C GLU A 666 12.72 -46.75 16.83
N VAL A 667 13.32 -45.57 16.68
CA VAL A 667 12.65 -44.32 17.05
C VAL A 667 11.61 -43.93 16.00
N ARG A 668 10.38 -43.77 16.44
CA ARG A 668 9.27 -43.39 15.58
C ARG A 668 9.26 -41.85 15.42
N LEU A 669 9.49 -41.42 14.21
CA LEU A 669 9.55 -40.00 13.85
C LEU A 669 8.37 -39.66 12.96
N ARG A 670 7.71 -38.53 13.26
CA ARG A 670 6.72 -37.90 12.42
C ARG A 670 7.32 -36.64 11.80
N VAL A 671 7.20 -36.51 10.49
CA VAL A 671 7.67 -35.32 9.76
C VAL A 671 6.45 -34.48 9.37
N VAL A 672 6.47 -33.19 9.75
CA VAL A 672 5.41 -32.25 9.44
C VAL A 672 5.99 -31.07 8.65
N ASN A 673 5.41 -30.78 7.50
CA ASN A 673 5.75 -29.57 6.74
C ASN A 673 4.61 -28.55 6.84
N VAL A 674 4.98 -27.28 7.06
CA VAL A 674 4.07 -26.15 7.18
C VAL A 674 4.30 -25.20 6.00
N VAL A 675 3.29 -25.02 5.15
CA VAL A 675 3.30 -24.06 4.03
C VAL A 675 2.62 -22.75 4.47
N ASP A 676 1.43 -22.84 5.06
CA ASP A 676 0.68 -21.72 5.60
C ASP A 676 1.01 -21.57 7.10
N LEU A 677 1.85 -20.59 7.40
CA LEU A 677 2.32 -20.36 8.77
C LEU A 677 1.18 -20.09 9.75
N MET A 678 0.07 -19.51 9.25
CA MET A 678 -1.08 -19.15 10.09
C MET A 678 -1.88 -20.38 10.58
N LYS A 679 -1.64 -21.57 10.03
CA LYS A 679 -2.17 -22.84 10.53
C LYS A 679 -1.75 -23.14 11.97
N LEU A 680 -0.62 -22.61 12.39
CA LEU A 680 -0.11 -22.81 13.76
C LEU A 680 -0.97 -22.14 14.82
N GLN A 681 -1.68 -21.04 14.47
CA GLN A 681 -2.59 -20.37 15.39
C GLN A 681 -3.88 -21.17 15.62
N PRO A 682 -4.55 -21.01 16.78
CA PRO A 682 -5.88 -21.54 16.97
C PRO A 682 -6.89 -20.93 15.97
N HIS A 683 -7.87 -21.73 15.54
CA HIS A 683 -8.96 -21.25 14.65
C HIS A 683 -9.75 -20.07 15.23
N THR A 684 -9.74 -19.92 16.55
CA THR A 684 -10.34 -18.76 17.25
C THR A 684 -9.52 -17.47 17.14
N ALA A 685 -8.23 -17.57 16.76
CA ALA A 685 -7.33 -16.44 16.61
C ALA A 685 -7.12 -16.06 15.13
N HIS A 686 -7.15 -17.05 14.22
CA HIS A 686 -6.95 -16.83 12.80
C HIS A 686 -7.88 -17.73 11.96
N PRO A 687 -8.50 -17.22 10.87
CA PRO A 687 -9.42 -18.03 10.04
C PRO A 687 -8.79 -19.31 9.44
N HIS A 688 -7.49 -19.28 9.17
CA HIS A 688 -6.74 -20.46 8.68
C HIS A 688 -6.25 -21.37 9.81
N GLY A 689 -6.33 -20.93 11.07
CA GLY A 689 -5.84 -21.68 12.22
C GLY A 689 -6.50 -23.04 12.37
N LEU A 690 -5.73 -24.01 12.84
CA LEU A 690 -6.26 -25.36 13.15
C LEU A 690 -7.14 -25.35 14.41
N THR A 691 -8.08 -26.29 14.50
CA THR A 691 -8.69 -26.63 15.79
C THR A 691 -7.62 -27.21 16.73
N ASP A 692 -7.89 -27.25 18.03
CA ASP A 692 -6.92 -27.86 18.95
C ASP A 692 -6.83 -29.37 18.74
N GLU A 693 -7.94 -30.00 18.35
CA GLU A 693 -8.00 -31.43 18.03
C GLU A 693 -7.13 -31.75 16.80
N ASP A 694 -7.26 -30.98 15.71
CA ASP A 694 -6.46 -31.19 14.50
C ASP A 694 -4.98 -30.91 14.76
N TYR A 695 -4.68 -29.89 15.57
CA TYR A 695 -3.30 -29.60 15.97
C TYR A 695 -2.69 -30.74 16.79
N ASP A 696 -3.44 -31.30 17.78
CA ASP A 696 -3.00 -32.41 18.61
C ASP A 696 -2.80 -33.70 17.80
N VAL A 697 -3.61 -33.92 16.76
CA VAL A 697 -3.41 -35.06 15.83
C VAL A 697 -2.10 -34.93 15.09
N ILE A 698 -1.73 -33.75 14.64
CA ILE A 698 -0.51 -33.49 13.85
C ILE A 698 0.73 -33.48 14.77
N PHE A 699 0.68 -32.70 15.85
CA PHE A 699 1.84 -32.37 16.69
C PHE A 699 1.91 -33.14 18.00
N THR A 700 0.89 -33.95 18.32
CA THR A 700 0.70 -34.62 19.61
C THR A 700 0.49 -33.67 20.78
N ARG A 701 0.15 -34.19 21.97
CA ARG A 701 -0.09 -33.38 23.16
C ARG A 701 1.13 -33.15 24.04
N ASP A 702 2.12 -34.06 23.97
CA ASP A 702 3.22 -34.10 24.95
C ASP A 702 4.58 -34.50 24.34
N LYS A 703 4.60 -35.07 23.13
CA LYS A 703 5.87 -35.48 22.51
C LYS A 703 6.70 -34.25 22.12
N PRO A 704 8.04 -34.42 22.17
CA PRO A 704 8.89 -33.28 21.76
C PRO A 704 8.71 -32.95 20.28
N ILE A 705 8.54 -31.66 20.00
CA ILE A 705 8.48 -31.09 18.67
C ILE A 705 9.78 -30.33 18.42
N ILE A 706 10.56 -30.79 17.45
CA ILE A 706 11.76 -30.06 16.97
C ILE A 706 11.33 -29.35 15.69
N PHE A 707 11.22 -28.03 15.75
CA PHE A 707 10.69 -27.21 14.68
C PHE A 707 11.81 -26.40 14.02
N ALA A 708 12.14 -26.72 12.78
CA ALA A 708 13.06 -25.93 11.95
C ALA A 708 12.25 -24.85 11.21
N PHE A 709 12.52 -23.59 11.51
CA PHE A 709 11.77 -22.45 10.97
C PHE A 709 12.67 -21.51 10.16
N HIS A 710 12.13 -20.99 9.09
CA HIS A 710 12.81 -20.05 8.19
C HIS A 710 13.29 -18.77 8.89
N GLY A 711 12.43 -18.16 9.68
CA GLY A 711 12.64 -16.86 10.33
C GLY A 711 13.06 -16.97 11.80
N TYR A 712 12.70 -15.93 12.58
CA TYR A 712 13.01 -15.90 14.00
C TYR A 712 12.17 -16.90 14.81
N PRO A 713 12.79 -17.73 15.68
CA PRO A 713 12.08 -18.72 16.49
C PRO A 713 10.93 -18.17 17.32
N SER A 714 11.03 -16.91 17.75
CA SER A 714 10.02 -16.21 18.55
C SER A 714 8.65 -16.21 17.89
N LEU A 715 8.57 -16.07 16.57
CA LEU A 715 7.30 -16.03 15.84
C LEU A 715 6.55 -17.37 16.00
N VAL A 716 7.22 -18.50 15.83
CA VAL A 716 6.57 -19.80 16.02
C VAL A 716 6.12 -20.01 17.47
N HIS A 717 6.92 -19.59 18.44
CA HIS A 717 6.52 -19.63 19.84
C HIS A 717 5.26 -18.77 20.11
N GLU A 718 5.19 -17.59 19.53
CA GLU A 718 4.01 -16.71 19.63
C GLU A 718 2.76 -17.37 19.04
N LEU A 719 2.87 -17.90 17.82
CA LEU A 719 1.76 -18.53 17.12
C LEU A 719 1.24 -19.80 17.82
N THR A 720 2.13 -20.53 18.52
CA THR A 720 1.80 -21.79 19.20
C THR A 720 1.57 -21.66 20.70
N TYR A 721 1.73 -20.45 21.27
CA TYR A 721 1.64 -20.24 22.73
C TYR A 721 0.37 -20.78 23.37
N ARG A 722 -0.75 -20.74 22.66
CA ARG A 722 -2.06 -21.19 23.16
C ARG A 722 -2.32 -22.69 22.95
N ARG A 723 -1.43 -23.43 22.27
CA ARG A 723 -1.59 -24.85 21.99
C ARG A 723 -1.31 -25.70 23.25
N HIS A 724 -1.83 -26.91 23.27
CA HIS A 724 -1.67 -27.84 24.40
C HIS A 724 -0.23 -28.26 24.57
N ASN A 725 0.43 -28.71 23.49
CA ASN A 725 1.81 -29.16 23.55
C ASN A 725 2.75 -27.98 23.74
N LYS A 726 3.40 -27.94 24.91
CA LYS A 726 4.46 -26.97 25.26
C LYS A 726 5.87 -27.48 25.06
N ASN A 727 6.02 -28.74 24.67
CA ASN A 727 7.33 -29.36 24.44
C ASN A 727 7.79 -29.09 22.99
N ILE A 728 7.75 -27.80 22.61
CA ILE A 728 8.15 -27.31 21.29
C ILE A 728 9.49 -26.59 21.37
N HIS A 729 10.43 -26.98 20.52
CA HIS A 729 11.78 -26.47 20.43
C HIS A 729 12.03 -25.95 19.03
N VAL A 730 12.06 -24.63 18.89
CA VAL A 730 12.17 -23.97 17.59
C VAL A 730 13.63 -23.56 17.33
N LEU A 731 14.12 -23.96 16.16
CA LEU A 731 15.40 -23.53 15.62
C LEU A 731 15.14 -22.73 14.34
N GLY A 732 15.80 -21.60 14.19
CA GLY A 732 15.62 -20.68 13.08
C GLY A 732 16.76 -19.69 13.02
N TYR A 733 16.56 -18.59 12.29
CA TYR A 733 17.55 -17.52 12.20
C TYR A 733 17.74 -16.81 13.55
N ARG A 734 19.01 -16.54 13.92
CA ARG A 734 19.40 -16.06 15.26
C ARG A 734 20.34 -14.87 15.22
N GLU A 735 20.37 -14.12 14.13
CA GLU A 735 21.33 -13.02 13.88
C GLU A 735 22.81 -13.45 13.86
N GLU A 736 23.06 -14.73 13.68
CA GLU A 736 24.42 -15.27 13.52
C GLU A 736 24.79 -15.28 12.02
N GLY A 737 24.64 -14.11 11.37
CA GLY A 737 24.91 -13.90 9.96
C GLY A 737 26.28 -13.29 9.72
N THR A 738 26.97 -13.77 8.69
CA THR A 738 28.25 -13.24 8.22
C THR A 738 28.54 -13.71 6.80
N ILE A 739 29.65 -13.33 6.21
CA ILE A 739 30.16 -13.94 4.96
C ILE A 739 30.67 -15.33 5.30
N THR A 740 30.06 -16.36 4.73
CA THR A 740 30.33 -17.75 5.07
C THR A 740 29.88 -18.68 3.94
N THR A 741 29.88 -19.98 4.17
CA THR A 741 29.26 -20.95 3.25
C THR A 741 27.78 -21.14 3.60
N PRO A 742 26.93 -21.58 2.64
CA PRO A 742 25.52 -21.88 2.92
C PRO A 742 25.35 -22.88 4.09
N PHE A 743 26.25 -23.86 4.23
CA PHE A 743 26.18 -24.82 5.31
C PHE A 743 26.61 -24.23 6.65
N ASP A 744 27.75 -23.51 6.68
CA ASP A 744 28.25 -22.89 7.92
C ASP A 744 27.25 -21.86 8.48
N MET A 745 26.55 -21.11 7.62
CA MET A 745 25.46 -20.22 8.03
C MET A 745 24.36 -20.98 8.80
N ARG A 746 23.98 -22.17 8.34
CA ARG A 746 23.01 -23.02 9.03
C ARG A 746 23.56 -23.53 10.37
N VAL A 747 24.85 -23.86 10.43
CA VAL A 747 25.52 -24.30 11.66
C VAL A 747 25.58 -23.17 12.69
N LEU A 748 25.96 -21.97 12.29
CA LEU A 748 25.99 -20.77 13.18
C LEU A 748 24.62 -20.52 13.80
N ASN A 749 23.56 -20.66 13.02
CA ASN A 749 22.18 -20.50 13.45
C ASN A 749 21.58 -21.77 14.06
N ARG A 750 22.33 -22.89 14.09
CA ARG A 750 21.95 -24.19 14.66
C ARG A 750 20.74 -24.85 14.03
N ILE A 751 20.45 -24.56 12.77
CA ILE A 751 19.34 -25.15 12.01
C ILE A 751 19.79 -26.26 11.05
N ASP A 752 21.08 -26.56 11.03
CA ASP A 752 21.66 -27.62 10.24
C ASP A 752 21.22 -29.01 10.74
N ARG A 753 21.33 -30.01 9.83
CA ARG A 753 20.94 -31.40 10.07
C ARG A 753 21.55 -32.02 11.32
N PHE A 754 22.78 -31.69 11.66
CA PHE A 754 23.48 -32.30 12.80
C PHE A 754 22.97 -31.72 14.12
N ASN A 755 22.76 -30.39 14.20
CA ASN A 755 22.15 -29.77 15.35
C ASN A 755 20.68 -30.22 15.54
N LEU A 756 19.91 -30.41 14.45
CA LEU A 756 18.56 -30.98 14.52
C LEU A 756 18.54 -32.38 15.10
N VAL A 757 19.51 -33.26 14.70
CA VAL A 757 19.69 -34.58 15.29
C VAL A 757 20.05 -34.49 16.78
N ILE A 758 21.03 -33.67 17.14
CA ILE A 758 21.44 -33.44 18.53
C ILE A 758 20.26 -33.03 19.39
N ASP A 759 19.49 -32.10 18.90
CA ASP A 759 18.33 -31.53 19.62
C ASP A 759 17.21 -32.57 19.79
N THR A 760 16.96 -33.38 18.77
CA THR A 760 16.01 -34.51 18.85
C THR A 760 16.43 -35.53 19.89
N VAL A 761 17.68 -35.99 19.82
CA VAL A 761 18.20 -37.04 20.71
C VAL A 761 18.24 -36.59 22.18
N LYS A 762 18.59 -35.35 22.46
CA LYS A 762 18.57 -34.77 23.83
C LYS A 762 17.18 -34.87 24.49
N ARG A 763 16.11 -34.91 23.71
CA ARG A 763 14.71 -34.93 24.18
C ARG A 763 14.12 -36.35 24.23
N LEU A 764 14.96 -37.33 23.95
CA LEU A 764 14.63 -38.75 24.01
C LEU A 764 15.52 -39.46 25.05
N PRO A 765 15.34 -39.15 26.36
CA PRO A 765 16.21 -39.68 27.41
C PRO A 765 16.27 -41.21 27.49
N GLN A 766 15.26 -41.88 27.00
CA GLN A 766 15.21 -43.34 26.91
C GLN A 766 16.33 -43.96 26.03
N LEU A 767 16.99 -43.17 25.19
CA LEU A 767 18.08 -43.61 24.34
C LEU A 767 19.40 -43.83 25.10
N GLY A 768 19.57 -43.28 26.30
CA GLY A 768 20.72 -43.53 27.17
C GLY A 768 22.07 -43.34 26.45
N ASN A 769 22.94 -44.34 26.58
CA ASN A 769 24.29 -44.32 26.00
C ASN A 769 24.30 -44.26 24.47
N ARG A 770 23.30 -44.84 23.79
CA ARG A 770 23.20 -44.79 22.33
C ARG A 770 22.94 -43.34 21.88
N GLY A 771 22.05 -42.61 22.60
CA GLY A 771 21.82 -41.21 22.35
C GLY A 771 23.09 -40.37 22.57
N ALA A 772 23.83 -40.62 23.67
CA ALA A 772 25.09 -39.92 23.96
C ALA A 772 26.13 -40.14 22.86
N PHE A 773 26.26 -41.37 22.36
CA PHE A 773 27.15 -41.70 21.24
C PHE A 773 26.77 -40.95 19.97
N LEU A 774 25.50 -40.93 19.61
CA LEU A 774 25.04 -40.22 18.40
C LEU A 774 25.24 -38.73 18.50
N ILE A 775 25.02 -38.12 19.68
CA ILE A 775 25.29 -36.69 19.92
C ILE A 775 26.77 -36.38 19.66
N GLN A 776 27.69 -37.25 20.18
CA GLN A 776 29.12 -37.03 19.97
C GLN A 776 29.48 -37.21 18.48
N LEU A 777 28.97 -38.21 17.81
CA LEU A 777 29.19 -38.43 16.37
C LEU A 777 28.73 -37.18 15.56
N MET A 778 27.58 -36.56 15.89
CA MET A 778 27.12 -35.36 15.21
C MET A 778 28.02 -34.16 15.45
N LYS A 779 28.53 -33.99 16.68
CA LYS A 779 29.53 -32.93 16.99
C LYS A 779 30.82 -33.14 16.17
N ASP A 780 31.30 -34.36 16.05
CA ASP A 780 32.49 -34.68 15.25
C ASP A 780 32.25 -34.37 13.76
N LYS A 781 31.03 -34.64 13.26
CA LYS A 781 30.63 -34.31 11.88
C LYS A 781 30.54 -32.78 11.67
N LEU A 782 30.09 -32.01 12.63
CA LEU A 782 30.12 -30.57 12.57
C LEU A 782 31.54 -30.03 12.39
N VAL A 783 32.48 -30.49 13.23
CA VAL A 783 33.90 -30.12 13.13
C VAL A 783 34.50 -30.52 11.78
N GLU A 784 34.12 -31.72 11.26
CA GLU A 784 34.60 -32.22 9.98
C GLU A 784 34.09 -31.39 8.78
N GLN A 785 32.89 -30.81 8.84
CA GLN A 785 32.24 -30.16 7.70
C GLN A 785 32.41 -28.62 7.67
N ILE A 786 32.60 -27.97 8.82
CA ILE A 786 32.81 -26.54 8.90
C ILE A 786 34.01 -26.10 8.05
N GLY A 787 33.82 -25.10 7.20
CA GLY A 787 34.86 -24.49 6.39
C GLY A 787 35.28 -25.30 5.15
N ARG A 788 34.76 -26.50 4.91
CA ARG A 788 35.20 -27.36 3.75
C ARG A 788 34.91 -26.70 2.40
N ALA A 789 33.92 -25.87 2.27
CA ALA A 789 33.60 -25.21 0.99
C ALA A 789 34.61 -24.13 0.60
N HIS A 790 35.49 -23.71 1.49
CA HIS A 790 36.54 -22.72 1.24
C HIS A 790 37.94 -23.39 1.04
N VAL A 791 38.04 -24.68 1.15
CA VAL A 791 39.25 -25.49 0.92
C VAL A 791 39.01 -26.44 -0.28
#